data_0a59370b4e04321d0e938e6b8318b3b4
#
_entry.id   0a59370b4e04321d0e938e6b8318b3b4
#
_cell.length_a   1.000
_cell.length_b   1.000
_cell.length_c   1.000
_cell.angle_alpha   90.00
_cell.angle_beta   90.00
_cell.angle_gamma   90.00
#
_symmetry.space_group_name_H-M   'P 1'
#
loop_
_entity.id
_entity.type
_entity.pdbx_description
1 polymer ?
#
loop_
_entity_poly.entity_id
_entity_poly.type
_entity_poly.pdbx_seq_one_letter_code
_entity_poly.pdbx_strand_id
1 'polypeptide(L)'
;YRLTSGQNHDGLYVGYGLTQIELQGQGQNALSLNANGKVGAAAELSSRLTGSGDLALDSQKGHTVSLSGLNNDYTGLTDLRSGNLLMLNDNVLGHTAGLQMAEETVLDMNGHSQTIGQLTSAAGSVLNINGGSLTISNGGTSAGALVGSGNLNIDNGVFSVKGSNASLSATTAIASGAEVTLDNVQGLGTGKIIADGHLNLNAVEGHLSNNLSGKGEVSFSESNVALKGDNSGFSGQLSLDKNTQLVASAAEHLGEATIHNQGDMILNSMDDWTMQNQVDGSGNIIKQGQGTVTLTANSTYTGTTDIQQGGLMLGQEDAPVTLASQQVNISSAGMLSGAGTVLGSIHNAGLFVAGNGASGHFTVGGDLTNQGAISLGNIGQSAGNQLIVEGNYHGSNGHINFDTVLGDDRSATDKLIVKGDTTGNTQVSVTNAGGQGSQTLEGIELIHVDGRSDGDFAQSGRITAGAYDYSLVRGQGANNNHWYLTSQLIKPENPEKPVSPTEHMLRPEGGTYTANHAAVNTMFNMQLHDRSGKAQYTDVSTGEMKTIGMWMRQAGSHQSWYDGSSQLRTQSNRYVMQLGSDIAQGSTNGHDSWRLGIMAGYGHDNNQTRSSATGYTSRGSVNGYSTGLYATWFADNTDHKGLYFDGWAQYGWFDNHVKGEGLASESYKSKGLTASVETGYTFKVGEFSGSKGTVNEWYVQPQAQVTWMEVKSDDHREANGTRIEMNGNGNIQTRLGARAYLKSFNKMDEGKGREFQPFIEANWLHNTRSFSTKMDDVSVSQEGARNLGEIKLGVEGQITPDLNLWGNVGVQMGDNGYNNSAATLGLKYHF
;
A
#
# COMPACT_ATOMS: atom_id res chain seq x y z
N TYR A 1 -19.93 3.63 -88.94
CA TYR A 1 -19.54 2.30 -89.47
C TYR A 1 -18.26 1.89 -88.81
N ARG A 2 -18.19 0.67 -88.30
CA ARG A 2 -17.01 0.08 -87.68
C ARG A 2 -16.59 -1.17 -88.40
N LEU A 3 -15.31 -1.31 -88.71
CA LEU A 3 -14.73 -2.60 -89.20
C LEU A 3 -14.67 -3.56 -88.03
N THR A 4 -15.31 -4.73 -88.18
CA THR A 4 -15.23 -5.82 -87.15
C THR A 4 -14.83 -7.12 -87.77
N SER A 5 -14.11 -8.02 -87.11
CA SER A 5 -14.04 -9.43 -87.49
C SER A 5 -15.36 -10.10 -87.12
N GLY A 6 -15.94 -10.92 -87.99
CA GLY A 6 -17.14 -11.66 -87.65
C GLY A 6 -16.98 -12.61 -86.50
N GLN A 7 -18.05 -13.10 -85.87
CA GLN A 7 -18.02 -13.99 -84.68
C GLN A 7 -17.21 -15.28 -84.95
N ASN A 8 -17.05 -15.70 -86.23
CA ASN A 8 -16.28 -16.84 -86.58
C ASN A 8 -14.85 -16.54 -87.03
N HIS A 9 -14.41 -15.26 -87.01
CA HIS A 9 -13.11 -14.82 -87.54
C HIS A 9 -12.82 -15.20 -89.00
N ASP A 10 -13.86 -15.35 -89.76
CA ASP A 10 -13.83 -15.84 -91.14
C ASP A 10 -13.72 -14.75 -92.24
N GLY A 11 -13.69 -13.45 -91.79
CA GLY A 11 -13.59 -12.36 -92.75
C GLY A 11 -13.66 -10.99 -92.03
N LEU A 12 -13.44 -9.92 -92.84
CA LEU A 12 -13.67 -8.52 -92.36
C LEU A 12 -15.05 -8.12 -92.78
N TYR A 13 -15.77 -7.68 -91.86
CA TYR A 13 -17.17 -7.19 -91.97
C TYR A 13 -17.26 -5.70 -91.70
N VAL A 14 -18.08 -4.99 -92.47
CA VAL A 14 -18.50 -3.62 -92.19
C VAL A 14 -19.78 -3.72 -91.44
N GLY A 15 -19.71 -3.59 -90.12
CA GLY A 15 -20.86 -3.46 -89.22
C GLY A 15 -21.13 -2.01 -88.99
N TYR A 16 -22.38 -1.67 -88.80
CA TYR A 16 -22.76 -0.40 -88.24
C TYR A 16 -23.33 -0.68 -86.81
N GLY A 17 -22.73 -0.08 -85.88
CA GLY A 17 -23.24 -0.03 -84.50
C GLY A 17 -23.53 1.42 -84.13
N LEU A 18 -24.40 1.58 -83.26
CA LEU A 18 -24.60 2.88 -82.65
C LEU A 18 -23.31 3.28 -81.90
N THR A 19 -22.68 4.34 -82.34
CA THR A 19 -21.43 4.90 -81.77
C THR A 19 -21.77 5.89 -80.68
N GLN A 20 -22.95 6.55 -80.74
CA GLN A 20 -23.46 7.47 -79.83
C GLN A 20 -24.96 7.35 -79.72
N ILE A 21 -25.50 7.56 -78.51
CA ILE A 21 -26.93 7.65 -78.23
C ILE A 21 -27.14 8.92 -77.37
N GLU A 22 -28.02 9.80 -77.88
CA GLU A 22 -28.48 11.01 -77.15
C GLU A 22 -29.74 10.70 -76.41
N LEU A 23 -29.68 10.78 -75.04
CA LEU A 23 -30.83 10.61 -74.16
C LEU A 23 -31.65 11.90 -74.09
N GLN A 24 -32.92 11.86 -74.42
CA GLN A 24 -33.82 13.00 -74.43
C GLN A 24 -35.05 12.80 -73.57
N GLY A 25 -35.51 11.54 -73.42
CA GLY A 25 -36.69 11.21 -72.63
C GLY A 25 -36.41 11.10 -71.15
N GLN A 26 -37.39 11.45 -70.31
CA GLN A 26 -37.30 11.39 -68.85
C GLN A 26 -38.42 10.52 -68.25
N GLY A 27 -38.18 9.94 -67.06
CA GLY A 27 -39.17 9.15 -66.34
C GLY A 27 -39.66 7.94 -67.17
N GLN A 28 -40.95 7.87 -67.41
CA GLN A 28 -41.55 6.80 -68.24
C GLN A 28 -41.17 6.84 -69.70
N ASN A 29 -40.67 7.98 -70.19
CA ASN A 29 -40.21 8.15 -71.55
C ASN A 29 -38.67 7.96 -71.70
N ALA A 30 -38.01 7.54 -70.62
CA ALA A 30 -36.58 7.23 -70.63
C ALA A 30 -36.23 6.12 -71.65
N LEU A 31 -35.00 6.17 -72.19
CA LEU A 31 -34.47 5.04 -72.91
C LEU A 31 -34.35 3.85 -71.97
N SER A 32 -35.09 2.77 -72.24
CA SER A 32 -35.04 1.56 -71.44
C SER A 32 -34.26 0.47 -72.12
N LEU A 33 -33.23 -0.06 -71.39
CA LEU A 33 -32.39 -1.18 -71.84
C LEU A 33 -32.77 -2.44 -71.06
N ASN A 34 -32.73 -3.63 -71.80
CA ASN A 34 -32.85 -4.90 -71.10
C ASN A 34 -31.96 -5.96 -71.81
N ALA A 35 -31.59 -6.94 -70.93
CA ALA A 35 -30.80 -8.09 -71.43
C ALA A 35 -31.61 -9.37 -71.42
N ASN A 36 -32.95 -9.30 -71.58
CA ASN A 36 -33.83 -10.48 -71.57
C ASN A 36 -33.48 -11.47 -72.66
N GLY A 37 -33.09 -12.68 -72.30
CA GLY A 37 -32.65 -13.73 -73.22
C GLY A 37 -31.28 -13.49 -73.84
N LYS A 38 -30.51 -12.51 -73.43
CA LYS A 38 -29.16 -12.23 -73.94
C LYS A 38 -28.13 -12.42 -72.82
N VAL A 39 -26.92 -12.82 -73.20
CA VAL A 39 -25.80 -12.98 -72.26
C VAL A 39 -24.48 -12.44 -72.85
N GLY A 40 -23.49 -12.11 -72.07
CA GLY A 40 -22.16 -11.60 -72.41
C GLY A 40 -22.20 -10.40 -73.35
N ALA A 41 -21.44 -10.38 -74.41
CA ALA A 41 -21.30 -9.29 -75.37
C ALA A 41 -22.64 -8.91 -76.06
N ALA A 42 -23.62 -9.84 -76.14
CA ALA A 42 -24.94 -9.52 -76.65
C ALA A 42 -25.84 -8.67 -75.68
N ALA A 43 -25.48 -8.55 -74.44
CA ALA A 43 -26.10 -7.76 -73.45
C ALA A 43 -25.28 -6.52 -73.05
N GLU A 44 -24.22 -6.18 -73.80
CA GLU A 44 -23.32 -5.04 -73.57
C GLU A 44 -23.69 -3.87 -74.49
N LEU A 45 -23.75 -2.67 -73.89
CA LEU A 45 -23.87 -1.37 -74.54
C LEU A 45 -22.52 -0.62 -74.52
N SER A 46 -21.84 -0.56 -75.67
CA SER A 46 -20.58 0.11 -75.89
C SER A 46 -20.67 1.52 -76.52
N SER A 47 -21.87 1.96 -76.82
CA SER A 47 -22.13 3.26 -77.40
C SER A 47 -21.90 4.36 -76.38
N ARG A 48 -21.36 5.51 -76.73
CA ARG A 48 -21.32 6.73 -75.94
C ARG A 48 -22.76 7.20 -75.67
N LEU A 49 -23.06 7.47 -74.40
CA LEU A 49 -24.32 8.01 -73.92
C LEU A 49 -24.17 9.52 -73.66
N THR A 50 -25.01 10.34 -74.26
CA THR A 50 -24.99 11.81 -74.12
C THR A 50 -26.42 12.32 -73.91
N GLY A 51 -26.61 13.64 -73.68
CA GLY A 51 -27.90 14.30 -73.56
C GLY A 51 -28.40 14.47 -72.15
N SER A 52 -29.62 15.01 -72.01
CA SER A 52 -30.21 15.32 -70.72
C SER A 52 -31.34 14.38 -70.29
N GLY A 53 -31.61 13.35 -71.05
CA GLY A 53 -32.63 12.35 -70.74
C GLY A 53 -32.12 11.29 -69.79
N ASP A 54 -33.05 10.48 -69.27
CA ASP A 54 -32.78 9.41 -68.30
C ASP A 54 -32.41 8.12 -69.02
N LEU A 55 -31.61 7.27 -68.36
CA LEU A 55 -31.34 5.93 -68.76
C LEU A 55 -32.06 4.96 -67.81
N ALA A 56 -32.97 4.16 -68.36
CA ALA A 56 -33.65 3.09 -67.59
C ALA A 56 -33.09 1.72 -67.95
N LEU A 57 -32.94 0.86 -66.91
CA LEU A 57 -32.56 -0.54 -67.06
C LEU A 57 -33.65 -1.43 -66.45
N ASP A 58 -34.27 -2.26 -67.32
CA ASP A 58 -35.43 -3.04 -66.96
C ASP A 58 -35.34 -4.48 -67.56
N SER A 59 -34.47 -5.24 -66.90
CA SER A 59 -34.25 -6.66 -67.29
C SER A 59 -35.01 -7.58 -66.34
N GLN A 60 -35.33 -8.79 -66.84
CA GLN A 60 -35.78 -9.84 -65.90
C GLN A 60 -34.79 -10.11 -64.82
N LYS A 61 -35.28 -10.52 -63.68
CA LYS A 61 -34.47 -10.81 -62.46
C LYS A 61 -33.32 -11.76 -62.83
N GLY A 62 -32.12 -11.40 -62.47
CA GLY A 62 -30.86 -12.12 -62.69
C GLY A 62 -30.25 -11.90 -64.08
N HIS A 63 -30.89 -11.20 -65.00
CA HIS A 63 -30.32 -10.82 -66.28
C HIS A 63 -29.50 -9.50 -66.14
N THR A 64 -28.31 -9.48 -66.78
CA THR A 64 -27.32 -8.42 -66.58
C THR A 64 -27.16 -7.60 -67.88
N VAL A 65 -27.41 -6.30 -67.78
CA VAL A 65 -26.93 -5.35 -68.82
C VAL A 65 -25.51 -4.88 -68.41
N SER A 66 -24.59 -4.91 -69.38
CA SER A 66 -23.23 -4.41 -69.20
C SER A 66 -23.05 -3.08 -69.94
N LEU A 67 -22.46 -2.11 -69.30
CA LEU A 67 -22.11 -0.79 -69.89
C LEU A 67 -20.60 -0.65 -70.02
N SER A 68 -20.12 -0.44 -71.33
CA SER A 68 -18.72 -0.27 -71.63
C SER A 68 -18.42 1.05 -72.43
N GLY A 69 -19.46 1.84 -72.73
CA GLY A 69 -19.37 3.13 -73.45
C GLY A 69 -18.34 4.09 -72.82
N LEU A 70 -17.38 4.55 -73.64
CA LEU A 70 -16.39 5.53 -73.20
C LEU A 70 -16.90 6.96 -73.40
N ASN A 71 -16.45 7.88 -72.51
CA ASN A 71 -16.76 9.34 -72.57
C ASN A 71 -18.26 9.60 -72.51
N ASN A 72 -19.03 8.80 -71.75
CA ASN A 72 -20.41 9.07 -71.46
C ASN A 72 -20.48 10.41 -70.67
N ASP A 73 -21.42 11.25 -71.08
CA ASP A 73 -21.63 12.60 -70.46
C ASP A 73 -23.11 13.01 -70.29
N TYR A 74 -24.02 12.01 -70.36
CA TYR A 74 -25.43 12.26 -70.09
C TYR A 74 -25.66 12.73 -68.66
N THR A 75 -26.67 13.62 -68.47
CA THR A 75 -26.92 14.31 -67.20
C THR A 75 -28.24 13.93 -66.53
N GLY A 76 -29.08 13.07 -67.19
CA GLY A 76 -30.32 12.58 -66.60
C GLY A 76 -30.08 11.49 -65.51
N LEU A 77 -31.15 10.94 -65.00
CA LEU A 77 -31.12 9.87 -64.02
C LEU A 77 -30.71 8.53 -64.65
N THR A 78 -30.02 7.71 -63.84
CA THR A 78 -29.87 6.28 -64.15
C THR A 78 -30.83 5.51 -63.26
N ASP A 79 -31.82 4.86 -63.88
CA ASP A 79 -32.94 4.20 -63.19
C ASP A 79 -32.88 2.69 -63.42
N LEU A 80 -32.30 1.92 -62.42
CA LEU A 80 -32.24 0.49 -62.39
C LEU A 80 -33.56 -0.06 -61.80
N ARG A 81 -34.52 -0.32 -62.68
CA ARG A 81 -35.88 -0.76 -62.33
C ARG A 81 -35.99 -2.24 -62.02
N SER A 82 -35.23 -3.05 -62.75
CA SER A 82 -35.15 -4.50 -62.50
C SER A 82 -33.90 -5.14 -63.18
N GLY A 83 -33.44 -6.28 -62.67
CA GLY A 83 -32.25 -6.99 -63.13
C GLY A 83 -30.97 -6.42 -62.63
N ASN A 84 -29.86 -6.74 -63.31
CA ASN A 84 -28.51 -6.42 -62.89
C ASN A 84 -27.81 -5.43 -63.84
N LEU A 85 -26.93 -4.57 -63.32
CA LEU A 85 -26.09 -3.66 -64.09
C LEU A 85 -24.60 -3.97 -63.76
N LEU A 86 -23.80 -4.22 -64.80
CA LEU A 86 -22.35 -4.46 -64.70
C LEU A 86 -21.58 -3.32 -65.38
N MET A 87 -20.63 -2.76 -64.69
CA MET A 87 -19.70 -1.74 -65.19
C MET A 87 -18.48 -2.41 -65.84
N LEU A 88 -18.10 -2.04 -67.06
CA LEU A 88 -16.95 -2.55 -67.77
C LEU A 88 -15.87 -1.50 -68.08
N ASN A 89 -16.11 -0.24 -67.70
CA ASN A 89 -15.17 0.87 -67.78
C ASN A 89 -15.53 1.94 -66.70
N ASP A 90 -14.57 2.84 -66.51
CA ASP A 90 -14.74 3.97 -65.61
C ASP A 90 -15.73 4.99 -66.20
N ASN A 91 -16.49 5.64 -65.33
CA ASN A 91 -17.46 6.71 -65.66
C ASN A 91 -18.47 6.35 -66.77
N VAL A 92 -18.85 5.07 -66.83
CA VAL A 92 -19.91 4.67 -67.79
C VAL A 92 -21.30 5.27 -67.49
N LEU A 93 -21.50 5.79 -66.26
CA LEU A 93 -22.71 6.47 -65.87
C LEU A 93 -22.68 8.00 -66.21
N GLY A 94 -21.65 8.43 -66.94
CA GLY A 94 -21.56 9.84 -67.44
C GLY A 94 -21.52 10.84 -66.25
N HIS A 95 -22.38 11.88 -66.41
CA HIS A 95 -22.64 12.87 -65.36
C HIS A 95 -24.04 12.72 -64.79
N THR A 96 -24.46 11.47 -64.53
CA THR A 96 -25.83 11.18 -64.09
C THR A 96 -26.22 12.00 -62.86
N ALA A 97 -27.36 12.69 -62.88
CA ALA A 97 -27.86 13.40 -61.73
C ALA A 97 -28.16 12.51 -60.52
N GLY A 98 -28.35 11.22 -60.72
CA GLY A 98 -28.57 10.24 -59.67
C GLY A 98 -28.73 8.81 -60.20
N LEU A 99 -28.41 7.89 -59.32
CA LEU A 99 -28.63 6.45 -59.50
C LEU A 99 -29.81 6.04 -58.64
N GLN A 100 -30.83 5.51 -59.23
CA GLN A 100 -32.02 4.93 -58.55
C GLN A 100 -31.97 3.42 -58.74
N MET A 101 -32.11 2.71 -57.64
CA MET A 101 -32.11 1.24 -57.62
C MET A 101 -33.40 0.71 -56.97
N ALA A 102 -34.19 0.00 -57.72
CA ALA A 102 -35.40 -0.66 -57.22
C ALA A 102 -35.08 -1.93 -56.42
N GLU A 103 -36.05 -2.47 -55.70
CA GLU A 103 -35.93 -3.72 -54.98
C GLU A 103 -35.44 -4.89 -55.85
N GLU A 104 -34.66 -5.80 -55.33
CA GLU A 104 -34.09 -6.95 -56.01
C GLU A 104 -33.13 -6.65 -57.20
N THR A 105 -32.64 -5.39 -57.32
CA THR A 105 -31.68 -5.06 -58.36
C THR A 105 -30.26 -5.18 -57.85
N VAL A 106 -29.31 -5.47 -58.73
CA VAL A 106 -27.88 -5.56 -58.39
C VAL A 106 -27.06 -4.68 -59.35
N LEU A 107 -26.21 -3.83 -58.75
CA LEU A 107 -25.19 -3.13 -59.50
C LEU A 107 -23.83 -3.62 -59.10
N ASP A 108 -23.00 -4.03 -60.05
CA ASP A 108 -21.63 -4.44 -59.84
C ASP A 108 -20.65 -3.49 -60.55
N MET A 109 -19.82 -2.81 -59.75
CA MET A 109 -18.85 -1.87 -60.31
C MET A 109 -17.61 -2.54 -60.93
N ASN A 110 -17.40 -3.82 -60.67
CA ASN A 110 -16.39 -4.68 -61.32
C ASN A 110 -14.97 -4.03 -61.34
N GLY A 111 -14.58 -3.38 -60.29
CA GLY A 111 -13.28 -2.73 -60.14
C GLY A 111 -13.18 -1.33 -60.78
N HIS A 112 -14.25 -0.78 -61.35
CA HIS A 112 -14.25 0.48 -62.05
C HIS A 112 -14.71 1.64 -61.17
N SER A 113 -14.28 2.86 -61.53
CA SER A 113 -14.66 4.11 -60.84
C SER A 113 -15.88 4.75 -61.49
N GLN A 114 -16.86 5.14 -60.67
CA GLN A 114 -18.05 5.82 -61.08
C GLN A 114 -18.30 7.07 -60.22
N THR A 115 -18.75 8.15 -60.87
CA THR A 115 -19.27 9.36 -60.19
C THR A 115 -20.74 9.52 -60.47
N ILE A 116 -21.56 9.69 -59.45
CA ILE A 116 -23.01 9.92 -59.54
C ILE A 116 -23.40 11.13 -58.77
N GLY A 117 -24.53 11.77 -59.12
CA GLY A 117 -25.10 12.84 -58.32
C GLY A 117 -25.64 12.33 -56.98
N GLN A 118 -26.82 11.77 -57.00
CA GLN A 118 -27.43 11.15 -55.81
C GLN A 118 -27.51 9.67 -55.93
N LEU A 119 -27.47 8.95 -54.80
CA LEU A 119 -27.79 7.50 -54.72
C LEU A 119 -29.16 7.37 -54.01
N THR A 120 -30.08 6.71 -54.68
CA THR A 120 -31.33 6.24 -54.07
C THR A 120 -31.49 4.75 -54.29
N SER A 121 -31.35 3.94 -53.26
CA SER A 121 -31.45 2.48 -53.35
C SER A 121 -32.56 1.97 -52.43
N ALA A 122 -33.45 1.16 -52.97
CA ALA A 122 -34.53 0.52 -52.23
C ALA A 122 -34.00 -0.67 -51.37
N ALA A 123 -34.70 -1.02 -50.29
CA ALA A 123 -34.41 -2.22 -49.54
C ALA A 123 -34.44 -3.49 -50.45
N GLY A 124 -33.50 -4.40 -50.26
CA GLY A 124 -33.35 -5.58 -51.08
C GLY A 124 -32.57 -5.41 -52.38
N SER A 125 -32.15 -4.17 -52.74
CA SER A 125 -31.17 -3.93 -53.79
C SER A 125 -29.76 -4.17 -53.29
N VAL A 126 -28.78 -4.38 -54.18
CA VAL A 126 -27.39 -4.59 -53.87
C VAL A 126 -26.49 -3.73 -54.75
N LEU A 127 -25.70 -2.86 -54.16
CA LEU A 127 -24.62 -2.14 -54.82
C LEU A 127 -23.28 -2.75 -54.38
N ASN A 128 -22.59 -3.41 -55.31
CA ASN A 128 -21.30 -4.01 -55.09
C ASN A 128 -20.16 -3.13 -55.63
N ILE A 129 -19.37 -2.56 -54.76
CA ILE A 129 -18.21 -1.71 -55.08
C ILE A 129 -17.11 -2.55 -55.78
N ASN A 130 -16.94 -3.82 -55.39
CA ASN A 130 -16.11 -4.83 -56.00
C ASN A 130 -14.71 -4.36 -56.44
N GLY A 131 -13.99 -3.65 -55.53
CA GLY A 131 -12.65 -3.11 -55.80
C GLY A 131 -12.63 -1.77 -56.53
N GLY A 132 -13.77 -1.20 -56.92
CA GLY A 132 -13.92 0.10 -57.59
C GLY A 132 -13.92 1.29 -56.63
N SER A 133 -14.26 2.46 -57.23
CA SER A 133 -14.42 3.71 -56.47
C SER A 133 -15.76 4.39 -56.84
N LEU A 134 -16.70 4.43 -55.92
CA LEU A 134 -17.96 5.16 -56.07
C LEU A 134 -17.84 6.53 -55.46
N THR A 135 -18.07 7.58 -56.22
CA THR A 135 -18.20 8.95 -55.74
C THR A 135 -19.66 9.43 -55.84
N ILE A 136 -20.24 9.83 -54.71
CA ILE A 136 -21.55 10.41 -54.59
C ILE A 136 -21.36 11.89 -54.35
N SER A 137 -21.76 12.69 -55.34
CA SER A 137 -21.50 14.16 -55.33
C SER A 137 -22.62 15.01 -54.71
N ASN A 138 -23.76 14.46 -54.41
CA ASN A 138 -24.93 15.19 -53.87
C ASN A 138 -25.84 14.33 -52.96
N GLY A 139 -25.21 13.47 -52.16
CA GLY A 139 -25.88 12.68 -51.12
C GLY A 139 -26.92 11.66 -51.64
N GLY A 140 -28.05 11.54 -50.91
CA GLY A 140 -29.13 10.56 -51.23
C GLY A 140 -29.47 9.63 -50.08
N THR A 141 -30.07 8.47 -50.42
CA THR A 141 -30.48 7.47 -49.42
C THR A 141 -30.19 6.05 -49.93
N SER A 142 -29.47 5.29 -49.16
CA SER A 142 -29.26 3.84 -49.42
C SER A 142 -30.01 3.02 -48.36
N ALA A 143 -31.11 2.36 -48.77
CA ALA A 143 -31.77 1.34 -47.97
C ALA A 143 -31.42 -0.06 -48.46
N GLY A 144 -30.79 -0.21 -49.59
CA GLY A 144 -30.22 -1.44 -50.14
C GLY A 144 -28.86 -1.77 -49.51
N ALA A 145 -28.39 -2.97 -49.78
CA ALA A 145 -27.10 -3.42 -49.29
C ALA A 145 -25.94 -2.78 -50.08
N LEU A 146 -25.00 -2.19 -49.37
CA LEU A 146 -23.69 -1.81 -49.89
C LEU A 146 -22.71 -2.92 -49.54
N VAL A 147 -21.98 -3.44 -50.53
CA VAL A 147 -21.07 -4.58 -50.33
C VAL A 147 -19.77 -4.39 -51.12
N GLY A 148 -18.76 -5.17 -50.75
CA GLY A 148 -17.46 -5.24 -51.47
C GLY A 148 -16.40 -4.32 -50.89
N SER A 149 -15.20 -4.45 -51.47
CA SER A 149 -14.01 -3.59 -51.14
C SER A 149 -13.88 -2.44 -52.14
N GLY A 150 -12.96 -1.49 -51.86
CA GLY A 150 -12.69 -0.36 -52.74
C GLY A 150 -12.88 0.95 -52.00
N ASN A 151 -13.45 1.97 -52.67
CA ASN A 151 -13.65 3.29 -52.08
C ASN A 151 -15.11 3.77 -52.25
N LEU A 152 -15.66 4.36 -51.23
CA LEU A 152 -16.92 5.07 -51.23
C LEU A 152 -16.65 6.51 -50.84
N ASN A 153 -16.78 7.46 -51.77
CA ASN A 153 -16.50 8.86 -51.53
C ASN A 153 -17.81 9.65 -51.53
N ILE A 154 -18.06 10.41 -50.48
CA ILE A 154 -19.22 11.32 -50.37
C ILE A 154 -18.67 12.73 -50.37
N ASP A 155 -18.83 13.40 -51.51
CA ASP A 155 -18.21 14.74 -51.75
C ASP A 155 -19.06 15.88 -51.22
N ASN A 156 -20.37 15.76 -51.28
CA ASN A 156 -21.28 16.83 -50.85
C ASN A 156 -22.69 16.29 -50.55
N GLY A 157 -23.51 17.09 -49.84
CA GLY A 157 -24.89 16.76 -49.49
C GLY A 157 -25.00 15.73 -48.35
N VAL A 158 -26.23 15.35 -48.05
CA VAL A 158 -26.54 14.37 -46.96
C VAL A 158 -26.79 13.01 -47.59
N PHE A 159 -25.98 12.02 -47.17
CA PHE A 159 -26.15 10.65 -47.57
C PHE A 159 -26.62 9.78 -46.38
N SER A 160 -27.88 9.31 -46.46
CA SER A 160 -28.47 8.48 -45.42
C SER A 160 -28.31 7.01 -45.73
N VAL A 161 -27.66 6.27 -44.87
CA VAL A 161 -27.48 4.81 -44.98
C VAL A 161 -28.37 4.12 -43.95
N LYS A 162 -29.20 3.19 -44.43
CA LYS A 162 -30.17 2.46 -43.63
C LYS A 162 -29.74 1.02 -43.45
N GLY A 163 -29.78 0.54 -42.18
CA GLY A 163 -29.48 -0.86 -41.89
C GLY A 163 -28.00 -1.23 -41.89
N SER A 164 -27.74 -2.49 -41.78
CA SER A 164 -26.37 -3.04 -41.68
C SER A 164 -25.81 -3.38 -43.06
N ASN A 165 -24.55 -2.97 -43.31
CA ASN A 165 -23.75 -3.31 -44.48
C ASN A 165 -22.50 -4.10 -44.12
N ALA A 166 -22.62 -5.13 -43.27
CA ALA A 166 -21.48 -5.88 -42.70
C ALA A 166 -20.50 -6.46 -43.77
N SER A 167 -20.97 -6.66 -45.03
CA SER A 167 -20.15 -7.13 -46.15
C SER A 167 -19.44 -6.01 -46.92
N LEU A 168 -19.59 -4.75 -46.47
CA LEU A 168 -18.86 -3.61 -47.04
C LEU A 168 -17.51 -3.50 -46.35
N SER A 169 -16.43 -3.63 -47.07
CA SER A 169 -15.06 -3.42 -46.59
C SER A 169 -14.36 -2.24 -47.27
N ALA A 170 -15.08 -1.48 -48.09
CA ALA A 170 -14.58 -0.29 -48.74
C ALA A 170 -14.19 0.80 -47.74
N THR A 171 -13.13 1.57 -48.05
CA THR A 171 -12.83 2.80 -47.34
C THR A 171 -13.88 3.85 -47.69
N THR A 172 -14.52 4.42 -46.67
CA THR A 172 -15.48 5.52 -46.84
C THR A 172 -14.80 6.85 -46.56
N ALA A 173 -14.81 7.79 -47.49
CA ALA A 173 -14.32 9.16 -47.32
C ALA A 173 -15.50 10.16 -47.34
N ILE A 174 -15.64 10.96 -46.29
CA ILE A 174 -16.66 11.98 -46.14
C ILE A 174 -15.97 13.33 -46.25
N ALA A 175 -16.16 14.03 -47.36
CA ALA A 175 -15.55 15.34 -47.62
C ALA A 175 -16.15 16.43 -46.70
N SER A 176 -15.41 17.53 -46.51
CA SER A 176 -15.78 18.62 -45.58
C SER A 176 -17.16 19.28 -45.83
N GLY A 177 -17.73 19.12 -47.04
CA GLY A 177 -19.10 19.60 -47.36
C GLY A 177 -20.19 18.52 -47.29
N ALA A 178 -19.87 17.32 -46.90
CA ALA A 178 -20.74 16.17 -46.91
C ALA A 178 -21.15 15.77 -45.49
N GLU A 179 -22.32 15.17 -45.38
CA GLU A 179 -22.82 14.50 -44.19
C GLU A 179 -23.25 13.07 -44.52
N VAL A 180 -22.86 12.13 -43.63
CA VAL A 180 -23.37 10.74 -43.69
C VAL A 180 -24.15 10.48 -42.41
N THR A 181 -25.41 10.00 -42.59
CA THR A 181 -26.28 9.63 -41.46
C THR A 181 -26.47 8.11 -41.42
N LEU A 182 -26.19 7.51 -40.25
CA LEU A 182 -26.34 6.05 -40.03
C LEU A 182 -27.45 5.79 -39.00
N ASP A 183 -28.24 4.76 -39.23
CA ASP A 183 -29.18 4.19 -38.27
C ASP A 183 -28.71 2.79 -37.76
N ASN A 184 -27.51 2.39 -38.11
CA ASN A 184 -26.89 1.14 -37.70
C ASN A 184 -25.35 1.31 -37.62
N VAL A 185 -24.70 0.75 -36.58
CA VAL A 185 -23.24 0.85 -36.39
C VAL A 185 -22.45 0.23 -37.54
N GLN A 186 -23.03 -0.72 -38.25
CA GLN A 186 -22.45 -1.40 -39.44
C GLN A 186 -22.93 -0.76 -40.76
N GLY A 187 -23.53 0.42 -40.72
CA GLY A 187 -24.01 1.11 -41.93
C GLY A 187 -22.92 1.33 -42.97
N LEU A 188 -21.66 1.58 -42.54
CA LEU A 188 -20.48 1.72 -43.38
C LEU A 188 -19.58 0.46 -43.35
N GLY A 189 -20.12 -0.68 -42.90
CA GLY A 189 -19.42 -1.97 -42.90
C GLY A 189 -18.23 -2.03 -41.95
N THR A 190 -17.13 -2.60 -42.45
CA THR A 190 -15.88 -2.86 -41.71
C THR A 190 -14.70 -2.02 -42.18
N GLY A 191 -14.85 -1.24 -43.27
CA GLY A 191 -13.78 -0.46 -43.85
C GLY A 191 -13.41 0.77 -42.98
N LYS A 192 -12.26 1.38 -43.32
CA LYS A 192 -11.83 2.63 -42.70
C LYS A 192 -12.80 3.76 -43.06
N ILE A 193 -13.02 4.69 -42.12
CA ILE A 193 -13.81 5.91 -42.37
C ILE A 193 -12.88 7.13 -42.21
N ILE A 194 -12.84 7.96 -43.27
CA ILE A 194 -12.14 9.24 -43.30
C ILE A 194 -13.24 10.33 -43.16
N ALA A 195 -13.39 10.87 -41.98
CA ALA A 195 -14.44 11.86 -41.67
C ALA A 195 -13.80 13.27 -41.64
N ASP A 196 -13.68 13.92 -42.79
CA ASP A 196 -13.36 15.34 -42.90
C ASP A 196 -14.63 16.20 -42.94
N GLY A 197 -15.82 15.60 -43.25
CA GLY A 197 -17.15 16.15 -43.09
C GLY A 197 -17.83 15.67 -41.81
N HIS A 198 -19.15 15.48 -41.88
CA HIS A 198 -19.95 15.08 -40.73
C HIS A 198 -20.44 13.63 -40.85
N LEU A 199 -20.12 12.82 -39.88
CA LEU A 199 -20.69 11.48 -39.70
C LEU A 199 -21.65 11.50 -38.52
N ASN A 200 -22.94 11.26 -38.75
CA ASN A 200 -23.97 11.28 -37.73
C ASN A 200 -24.55 9.88 -37.51
N LEU A 201 -24.45 9.36 -36.28
CA LEU A 201 -25.06 8.10 -35.83
C LEU A 201 -26.30 8.46 -35.01
N ASN A 202 -27.45 8.09 -35.52
CA ASN A 202 -28.73 8.45 -34.92
C ASN A 202 -29.56 7.22 -34.57
N ALA A 203 -29.97 7.11 -33.32
CA ALA A 203 -30.72 5.97 -32.74
C ALA A 203 -29.99 4.63 -32.95
N VAL A 204 -28.69 4.60 -32.70
CA VAL A 204 -27.80 3.46 -33.00
C VAL A 204 -27.36 2.78 -31.71
N GLU A 205 -27.34 1.45 -31.70
CA GLU A 205 -26.79 0.63 -30.60
C GLU A 205 -25.72 -0.30 -31.11
N GLY A 206 -24.65 -0.52 -30.30
CA GLY A 206 -23.62 -1.53 -30.56
C GLY A 206 -22.20 -1.02 -30.58
N HIS A 207 -21.34 -1.70 -31.34
CA HIS A 207 -19.91 -1.41 -31.42
C HIS A 207 -19.54 -0.82 -32.78
N LEU A 208 -18.98 0.39 -32.80
CA LEU A 208 -18.36 0.98 -33.98
C LEU A 208 -16.91 0.51 -34.03
N SER A 209 -16.64 -0.48 -34.91
CA SER A 209 -15.33 -1.11 -35.06
C SER A 209 -14.48 -0.55 -36.20
N ASN A 210 -15.03 0.40 -36.95
CA ASN A 210 -14.31 1.10 -38.02
C ASN A 210 -13.18 1.97 -37.44
N ASN A 211 -12.05 1.99 -38.11
CA ASN A 211 -10.98 2.92 -37.82
C ASN A 211 -11.35 4.32 -38.37
N LEU A 212 -11.47 5.29 -37.49
CA LEU A 212 -11.77 6.67 -37.87
C LEU A 212 -10.49 7.45 -38.11
N SER A 213 -10.52 8.35 -39.08
CA SER A 213 -9.48 9.37 -39.33
C SER A 213 -10.14 10.64 -39.86
N GLY A 214 -9.37 11.74 -39.96
CA GLY A 214 -9.90 13.03 -40.47
C GLY A 214 -10.07 14.06 -39.37
N LYS A 215 -10.62 15.25 -39.79
CA LYS A 215 -10.71 16.44 -38.91
C LYS A 215 -12.14 17.00 -38.81
N GLY A 216 -13.12 16.24 -39.31
CA GLY A 216 -14.52 16.63 -39.27
C GLY A 216 -15.21 16.36 -37.92
N GLU A 217 -16.51 16.13 -37.97
CA GLU A 217 -17.33 15.87 -36.80
C GLU A 217 -17.93 14.45 -36.87
N VAL A 218 -17.89 13.75 -35.77
CA VAL A 218 -18.66 12.51 -35.58
C VAL A 218 -19.65 12.74 -34.43
N SER A 219 -20.92 12.73 -34.72
CA SER A 219 -21.99 13.01 -33.76
C SER A 219 -22.79 11.73 -33.45
N PHE A 220 -23.23 11.63 -32.23
CA PHE A 220 -24.06 10.55 -31.72
C PHE A 220 -25.32 11.13 -31.09
N SER A 221 -26.48 10.74 -31.63
CA SER A 221 -27.80 11.21 -31.17
C SER A 221 -28.65 10.01 -30.77
N GLU A 222 -29.30 10.09 -29.61
CA GLU A 222 -30.15 8.99 -29.07
C GLU A 222 -29.51 7.60 -29.15
N SER A 223 -28.18 7.53 -29.03
CA SER A 223 -27.39 6.36 -29.37
C SER A 223 -26.65 5.78 -28.16
N ASN A 224 -26.38 4.45 -28.20
CA ASN A 224 -25.55 3.76 -27.23
C ASN A 224 -24.44 3.01 -27.97
N VAL A 225 -23.28 3.64 -28.09
CA VAL A 225 -22.18 3.15 -28.95
C VAL A 225 -20.91 2.96 -28.17
N ALA A 226 -20.26 1.79 -28.34
CA ALA A 226 -18.89 1.55 -27.91
C ALA A 226 -17.93 1.69 -29.10
N LEU A 227 -16.96 2.59 -28.96
CA LEU A 227 -15.85 2.74 -29.91
C LEU A 227 -14.87 1.59 -29.72
N LYS A 228 -14.52 0.89 -30.80
CA LYS A 228 -13.60 -0.27 -30.81
C LYS A 228 -12.52 -0.18 -31.86
N GLY A 229 -12.63 0.75 -32.82
CA GLY A 229 -11.64 0.97 -33.89
C GLY A 229 -10.42 1.74 -33.35
N ASP A 230 -9.30 1.62 -34.06
CA ASP A 230 -8.14 2.49 -33.87
C ASP A 230 -8.41 3.84 -34.55
N ASN A 231 -8.76 4.83 -33.75
CA ASN A 231 -9.09 6.19 -34.16
C ASN A 231 -7.92 7.16 -33.95
N SER A 232 -6.71 6.69 -33.78
CA SER A 232 -5.51 7.53 -33.56
C SER A 232 -5.28 8.57 -34.67
N GLY A 233 -5.81 8.32 -35.86
CA GLY A 233 -5.78 9.25 -36.98
C GLY A 233 -6.91 10.31 -36.97
N PHE A 234 -7.83 10.29 -36.01
CA PHE A 234 -8.95 11.24 -35.91
C PHE A 234 -8.62 12.37 -34.94
N SER A 235 -8.61 13.59 -35.43
CA SER A 235 -8.32 14.83 -34.67
C SER A 235 -9.44 15.87 -34.79
N GLY A 236 -10.64 15.44 -35.16
CA GLY A 236 -11.85 16.27 -35.25
C GLY A 236 -12.58 16.38 -33.92
N GLN A 237 -13.91 16.45 -34.00
CA GLN A 237 -14.80 16.55 -32.85
C GLN A 237 -15.68 15.31 -32.69
N LEU A 238 -15.80 14.80 -31.49
CA LEU A 238 -16.82 13.84 -31.08
C LEU A 238 -17.93 14.60 -30.33
N SER A 239 -19.19 14.52 -30.80
CA SER A 239 -20.33 15.25 -30.21
C SER A 239 -21.38 14.24 -29.72
N LEU A 240 -21.73 14.32 -28.43
CA LEU A 240 -22.76 13.51 -27.81
C LEU A 240 -23.96 14.38 -27.40
N ASP A 241 -25.15 14.01 -27.78
CA ASP A 241 -26.37 14.65 -27.29
C ASP A 241 -26.85 14.08 -25.92
N LYS A 242 -27.94 14.64 -25.39
CA LYS A 242 -28.43 14.36 -24.03
C LYS A 242 -28.83 12.91 -23.75
N ASN A 243 -29.22 12.15 -24.76
CA ASN A 243 -29.75 10.80 -24.59
C ASN A 243 -28.78 9.76 -25.13
N THR A 244 -27.50 10.13 -25.19
CA THR A 244 -26.45 9.32 -25.80
C THR A 244 -25.52 8.78 -24.72
N GLN A 245 -25.10 7.52 -24.91
CA GLN A 245 -23.99 6.92 -24.20
C GLN A 245 -22.88 6.58 -25.17
N LEU A 246 -21.66 7.05 -24.91
CA LEU A 246 -20.48 6.70 -25.67
C LEU A 246 -19.48 6.00 -24.75
N VAL A 247 -19.06 4.79 -25.13
CA VAL A 247 -18.11 3.98 -24.36
C VAL A 247 -16.75 3.96 -25.05
N ALA A 248 -15.70 4.31 -24.32
CA ALA A 248 -14.30 4.15 -24.70
C ALA A 248 -13.54 3.30 -23.67
N SER A 249 -12.64 2.44 -24.14
CA SER A 249 -11.89 1.53 -23.27
C SER A 249 -10.38 1.69 -23.41
N ALA A 250 -9.90 2.56 -24.29
CA ALA A 250 -8.49 2.81 -24.58
C ALA A 250 -8.32 4.17 -25.27
N ALA A 251 -7.11 4.71 -25.25
CA ALA A 251 -6.81 6.03 -25.83
C ALA A 251 -7.07 6.06 -27.34
N GLU A 252 -6.70 5.01 -28.05
CA GLU A 252 -6.89 4.88 -29.49
C GLU A 252 -8.37 4.93 -29.91
N HIS A 253 -9.30 4.60 -29.02
CA HIS A 253 -10.74 4.68 -29.34
C HIS A 253 -11.21 6.14 -29.50
N LEU A 254 -10.55 7.09 -28.83
CA LEU A 254 -10.91 8.52 -28.88
C LEU A 254 -10.00 9.31 -29.83
N GLY A 255 -8.82 8.80 -30.17
CA GLY A 255 -7.83 9.51 -30.97
C GLY A 255 -7.41 10.83 -30.31
N GLU A 256 -7.17 11.83 -31.15
CA GLU A 256 -6.83 13.20 -30.71
C GLU A 256 -8.06 14.15 -30.75
N ALA A 257 -9.26 13.58 -30.70
CA ALA A 257 -10.51 14.37 -30.81
C ALA A 257 -10.74 15.31 -29.64
N THR A 258 -11.36 16.48 -29.91
CA THR A 258 -12.07 17.21 -28.87
C THR A 258 -13.45 16.61 -28.66
N ILE A 259 -13.96 16.63 -27.43
CA ILE A 259 -15.22 15.95 -27.10
C ILE A 259 -16.23 16.96 -26.55
N HIS A 260 -17.32 17.16 -27.29
CA HIS A 260 -18.46 17.90 -26.83
C HIS A 260 -19.50 16.94 -26.24
N ASN A 261 -19.55 16.86 -24.90
CA ASN A 261 -20.40 15.90 -24.21
C ASN A 261 -21.62 16.54 -23.58
N GLN A 262 -22.82 16.19 -24.06
CA GLN A 262 -24.12 16.55 -23.41
C GLN A 262 -24.83 15.29 -22.87
N GLY A 263 -24.31 14.09 -23.14
CA GLY A 263 -24.83 12.79 -22.68
C GLY A 263 -23.97 12.16 -21.59
N ASP A 264 -23.82 10.85 -21.67
CA ASP A 264 -22.98 10.06 -20.76
C ASP A 264 -21.75 9.50 -21.50
N MET A 265 -20.58 9.95 -21.13
CA MET A 265 -19.32 9.37 -21.60
C MET A 265 -18.81 8.34 -20.60
N ILE A 266 -18.71 7.08 -21.04
CA ILE A 266 -18.30 5.96 -20.21
C ILE A 266 -16.86 5.59 -20.53
N LEU A 267 -15.96 5.70 -19.57
CA LEU A 267 -14.59 5.25 -19.60
C LEU A 267 -14.52 3.86 -18.93
N ASN A 268 -14.61 2.79 -19.73
CA ASN A 268 -14.68 1.42 -19.24
C ASN A 268 -13.44 0.64 -19.68
N SER A 269 -12.48 0.45 -18.76
CA SER A 269 -11.20 -0.16 -19.08
C SER A 269 -10.75 -1.11 -17.98
N MET A 270 -10.13 -2.22 -18.38
CA MET A 270 -9.47 -3.15 -17.46
C MET A 270 -8.02 -2.78 -17.24
N ASP A 271 -7.39 -2.12 -18.21
CA ASP A 271 -6.00 -1.69 -18.19
C ASP A 271 -5.90 -0.18 -17.97
N ASP A 272 -4.73 0.27 -17.49
CA ASP A 272 -4.45 1.69 -17.29
C ASP A 272 -4.15 2.36 -18.65
N TRP A 273 -4.69 3.56 -18.85
CA TRP A 273 -4.41 4.36 -20.04
C TRP A 273 -4.54 5.86 -19.79
N THR A 274 -4.02 6.66 -20.71
CA THR A 274 -4.00 8.12 -20.61
C THR A 274 -4.96 8.73 -21.62
N MET A 275 -5.86 9.59 -21.15
CA MET A 275 -6.77 10.40 -21.95
C MET A 275 -6.23 11.81 -22.10
N GLN A 276 -5.89 12.18 -23.32
CA GLN A 276 -5.38 13.54 -23.67
C GLN A 276 -6.48 14.46 -24.19
N ASN A 277 -7.69 13.95 -24.37
CA ASN A 277 -8.80 14.64 -24.97
C ASN A 277 -9.36 15.72 -24.01
N GLN A 278 -9.62 16.90 -24.53
CA GLN A 278 -10.41 17.93 -23.86
C GLN A 278 -11.90 17.58 -23.94
N VAL A 279 -12.62 17.70 -22.84
CA VAL A 279 -14.06 17.46 -22.76
C VAL A 279 -14.75 18.72 -22.30
N ASP A 280 -15.74 19.15 -23.05
CA ASP A 280 -16.64 20.25 -22.69
C ASP A 280 -18.12 19.79 -22.70
N GLY A 281 -19.06 20.70 -22.42
CA GLY A 281 -20.50 20.42 -22.43
C GLY A 281 -21.11 20.28 -21.04
N SER A 282 -22.34 19.75 -21.01
CA SER A 282 -23.13 19.60 -19.77
C SER A 282 -23.35 18.12 -19.37
N GLY A 283 -22.80 17.18 -20.12
CA GLY A 283 -22.96 15.75 -19.89
C GLY A 283 -22.05 15.20 -18.80
N ASN A 284 -22.17 13.93 -18.51
CA ASN A 284 -21.50 13.25 -17.43
C ASN A 284 -20.30 12.43 -17.92
N ILE A 285 -19.35 12.17 -17.03
CA ILE A 285 -18.31 11.15 -17.21
C ILE A 285 -18.52 10.06 -16.18
N ILE A 286 -18.53 8.81 -16.64
CA ILE A 286 -18.69 7.62 -15.80
C ILE A 286 -17.46 6.74 -15.99
N LYS A 287 -16.69 6.54 -14.92
CA LYS A 287 -15.53 5.63 -14.92
C LYS A 287 -15.94 4.25 -14.41
N GLN A 288 -15.72 3.24 -15.26
CA GLN A 288 -15.99 1.83 -14.99
C GLN A 288 -14.73 0.98 -15.29
N GLY A 289 -14.76 -0.29 -14.87
CA GLY A 289 -13.64 -1.20 -15.05
C GLY A 289 -12.50 -0.94 -14.06
N GLN A 290 -11.61 -1.93 -13.87
CA GLN A 290 -10.60 -1.91 -12.79
C GLN A 290 -9.38 -1.03 -13.08
N GLY A 291 -9.11 -0.73 -14.36
CA GLY A 291 -7.97 0.10 -14.77
C GLY A 291 -8.09 1.56 -14.33
N THR A 292 -6.98 2.27 -14.36
CA THR A 292 -6.91 3.71 -14.08
C THR A 292 -6.88 4.50 -15.40
N VAL A 293 -7.74 5.51 -15.50
CA VAL A 293 -7.68 6.49 -16.59
C VAL A 293 -7.03 7.77 -16.06
N THR A 294 -5.91 8.16 -16.66
CA THR A 294 -5.20 9.41 -16.34
C THR A 294 -5.65 10.51 -17.30
N LEU A 295 -6.22 11.57 -16.75
CA LEU A 295 -6.57 12.79 -17.51
C LEU A 295 -5.37 13.73 -17.53
N THR A 296 -4.93 14.14 -18.72
CA THR A 296 -3.79 15.08 -18.90
C THR A 296 -4.20 16.42 -19.49
N ALA A 297 -5.46 16.57 -19.90
CA ALA A 297 -6.01 17.82 -20.42
C ALA A 297 -7.07 18.39 -19.45
N ASN A 298 -7.08 19.72 -19.32
CA ASN A 298 -8.15 20.42 -18.63
C ASN A 298 -9.50 20.17 -19.31
N SER A 299 -10.52 19.91 -18.54
CA SER A 299 -11.88 19.66 -19.01
C SER A 299 -12.86 20.65 -18.42
N THR A 300 -13.72 21.21 -19.27
CA THR A 300 -14.67 22.28 -18.92
C THR A 300 -16.12 21.81 -18.86
N TYR A 301 -16.39 20.50 -18.98
CA TYR A 301 -17.74 19.97 -18.82
C TYR A 301 -18.26 20.18 -17.40
N THR A 302 -19.56 20.46 -17.28
CA THR A 302 -20.21 20.85 -16.02
C THR A 302 -21.08 19.77 -15.40
N GLY A 303 -21.23 18.62 -16.05
CA GLY A 303 -22.01 17.52 -15.52
C GLY A 303 -21.31 16.82 -14.33
N THR A 304 -21.83 15.67 -13.93
CA THR A 304 -21.23 14.86 -12.86
C THR A 304 -20.09 13.98 -13.36
N THR A 305 -19.20 13.62 -12.44
CA THR A 305 -18.18 12.59 -12.66
C THR A 305 -18.41 11.47 -11.67
N ASP A 306 -18.81 10.28 -12.17
CA ASP A 306 -19.13 9.13 -11.33
C ASP A 306 -18.02 8.07 -11.47
N ILE A 307 -17.21 7.91 -10.45
CA ILE A 307 -16.14 6.90 -10.42
C ILE A 307 -16.71 5.65 -9.73
N GLN A 308 -17.23 4.74 -10.52
CA GLN A 308 -17.92 3.54 -10.03
C GLN A 308 -16.94 2.41 -9.70
N GLN A 309 -15.87 2.28 -10.49
CA GLN A 309 -14.86 1.25 -10.31
C GLN A 309 -13.51 1.67 -10.91
N GLY A 310 -12.39 1.20 -10.32
CA GLY A 310 -11.03 1.53 -10.75
C GLY A 310 -10.66 2.98 -10.46
N GLY A 311 -9.65 3.49 -11.16
CA GLY A 311 -9.07 4.80 -10.89
C GLY A 311 -9.43 5.87 -11.94
N LEU A 312 -9.62 7.10 -11.47
CA LEU A 312 -9.51 8.31 -12.28
C LEU A 312 -8.39 9.16 -11.67
N MET A 313 -7.37 9.48 -12.47
CA MET A 313 -6.23 10.28 -12.04
C MET A 313 -6.20 11.62 -12.74
N LEU A 314 -6.12 12.71 -11.97
CA LEU A 314 -6.08 14.09 -12.49
C LEU A 314 -4.64 14.59 -12.49
N GLY A 315 -4.00 14.60 -13.66
CA GLY A 315 -2.67 15.17 -13.83
C GLY A 315 -1.59 14.62 -12.90
N GLN A 316 -0.48 15.34 -12.85
CA GLN A 316 0.67 15.09 -11.98
C GLN A 316 1.11 16.40 -11.31
N GLU A 317 1.99 16.34 -10.32
CA GLU A 317 2.47 17.51 -9.57
C GLU A 317 3.01 18.63 -10.47
N ASP A 318 3.78 18.28 -11.50
CA ASP A 318 4.36 19.19 -12.48
C ASP A 318 3.40 19.57 -13.64
N ALA A 319 2.29 18.87 -13.77
CA ALA A 319 1.26 19.09 -14.79
C ALA A 319 -0.16 18.87 -14.22
N PRO A 320 -0.62 19.73 -13.30
CA PRO A 320 -1.93 19.58 -12.67
C PRO A 320 -3.07 19.82 -13.68
N VAL A 321 -4.16 19.08 -13.51
CA VAL A 321 -5.36 19.14 -14.37
C VAL A 321 -6.56 19.73 -13.63
N THR A 322 -7.30 20.60 -14.31
CA THR A 322 -8.56 21.15 -13.81
C THR A 322 -9.75 20.43 -14.43
N LEU A 323 -10.66 20.00 -13.58
CA LEU A 323 -11.94 19.38 -13.91
C LEU A 323 -13.08 20.28 -13.45
N ALA A 324 -13.89 20.80 -14.38
CA ALA A 324 -14.99 21.72 -14.06
C ALA A 324 -16.29 21.02 -13.63
N SER A 325 -16.27 19.69 -13.51
CA SER A 325 -17.42 18.91 -13.03
C SER A 325 -18.02 19.51 -11.74
N GLN A 326 -19.33 19.69 -11.71
CA GLN A 326 -20.03 20.24 -10.54
C GLN A 326 -20.01 19.31 -9.33
N GLN A 327 -19.94 18.02 -9.57
CA GLN A 327 -19.86 17.01 -8.51
C GLN A 327 -19.10 15.79 -8.99
N VAL A 328 -18.17 15.32 -8.16
CA VAL A 328 -17.46 14.07 -8.35
C VAL A 328 -17.92 13.09 -7.27
N ASN A 329 -18.43 11.93 -7.68
CA ASN A 329 -18.83 10.84 -6.78
C ASN A 329 -17.83 9.70 -6.89
N ILE A 330 -17.25 9.31 -5.78
CA ILE A 330 -16.32 8.17 -5.69
C ILE A 330 -17.05 7.05 -4.96
N SER A 331 -17.43 6.02 -5.70
CA SER A 331 -18.07 4.83 -5.14
C SER A 331 -17.09 3.99 -4.33
N SER A 332 -17.55 3.05 -3.53
CA SER A 332 -16.73 2.21 -2.66
C SER A 332 -15.64 1.39 -3.38
N ALA A 333 -15.84 1.09 -4.67
CA ALA A 333 -14.86 0.42 -5.54
C ALA A 333 -14.08 1.40 -6.46
N GLY A 334 -14.31 2.70 -6.32
CA GLY A 334 -13.70 3.77 -7.10
C GLY A 334 -12.52 4.43 -6.38
N MET A 335 -11.63 5.01 -7.17
CA MET A 335 -10.50 5.81 -6.71
C MET A 335 -10.37 7.10 -7.52
N LEU A 336 -10.28 8.23 -6.84
CA LEU A 336 -9.80 9.49 -7.42
C LEU A 336 -8.39 9.73 -6.94
N SER A 337 -7.48 10.12 -7.84
CA SER A 337 -6.10 10.41 -7.47
C SER A 337 -5.49 11.53 -8.30
N GLY A 338 -4.29 11.97 -7.94
CA GLY A 338 -3.49 12.91 -8.69
C GLY A 338 -3.28 14.26 -8.02
N ALA A 339 -2.69 15.19 -8.78
CA ALA A 339 -2.51 16.60 -8.40
C ALA A 339 -3.31 17.47 -9.36
N GLY A 340 -4.34 18.17 -8.87
CA GLY A 340 -5.23 18.94 -9.74
C GLY A 340 -6.30 19.69 -8.98
N THR A 341 -7.30 20.14 -9.72
CA THR A 341 -8.44 20.89 -9.17
C THR A 341 -9.75 20.31 -9.69
N VAL A 342 -10.68 20.01 -8.80
CA VAL A 342 -12.10 19.82 -9.09
C VAL A 342 -12.82 21.10 -8.71
N LEU A 343 -13.49 21.78 -9.64
CA LEU A 343 -14.19 23.05 -9.35
C LEU A 343 -15.45 22.84 -8.51
N GLY A 344 -16.10 21.69 -8.61
CA GLY A 344 -17.30 21.35 -7.85
C GLY A 344 -17.01 20.65 -6.53
N SER A 345 -18.04 19.98 -6.02
CA SER A 345 -17.98 19.22 -4.77
C SER A 345 -17.52 17.78 -4.99
N ILE A 346 -16.97 17.15 -3.96
CA ILE A 346 -16.59 15.73 -3.98
C ILE A 346 -17.37 14.97 -2.90
N HIS A 347 -17.96 13.85 -3.28
CA HIS A 347 -18.55 12.87 -2.37
C HIS A 347 -17.71 11.58 -2.43
N ASN A 348 -16.94 11.31 -1.38
CA ASN A 348 -16.03 10.18 -1.31
C ASN A 348 -16.61 9.04 -0.45
N ALA A 349 -17.00 7.93 -1.09
CA ALA A 349 -17.31 6.67 -0.43
C ALA A 349 -16.24 5.57 -0.70
N GLY A 350 -15.25 5.85 -1.55
CA GLY A 350 -14.15 4.97 -1.93
C GLY A 350 -12.80 5.46 -1.43
N LEU A 351 -11.83 5.54 -2.33
CA LEU A 351 -10.48 6.02 -2.04
C LEU A 351 -10.20 7.34 -2.78
N PHE A 352 -9.82 8.36 -2.04
CA PHE A 352 -9.34 9.61 -2.59
C PHE A 352 -7.87 9.83 -2.21
N VAL A 353 -6.96 9.80 -3.19
CA VAL A 353 -5.53 10.08 -3.01
C VAL A 353 -5.24 11.49 -3.50
N ALA A 354 -5.16 12.45 -2.59
CA ALA A 354 -4.96 13.84 -2.89
C ALA A 354 -3.47 14.20 -2.94
N GLY A 355 -2.98 14.59 -4.12
CA GLY A 355 -1.58 14.85 -4.40
C GLY A 355 -0.85 13.60 -4.90
N ASN A 356 0.25 13.82 -5.61
CA ASN A 356 1.21 12.79 -5.98
C ASN A 356 2.60 13.42 -6.00
N GLY A 357 3.63 12.67 -5.58
CA GLY A 357 4.97 13.20 -5.43
C GLY A 357 5.27 13.71 -4.02
N ALA A 358 6.26 14.60 -3.89
CA ALA A 358 6.79 15.04 -2.60
C ALA A 358 6.01 16.21 -1.98
N SER A 359 5.25 16.97 -2.78
CA SER A 359 4.54 18.17 -2.33
C SER A 359 3.34 18.51 -3.22
N GLY A 360 2.61 17.49 -3.68
CA GLY A 360 1.46 17.65 -4.56
C GLY A 360 0.30 18.38 -3.89
N HIS A 361 -0.42 19.19 -4.69
CA HIS A 361 -1.61 19.89 -4.22
C HIS A 361 -2.85 19.36 -4.94
N PHE A 362 -3.93 19.17 -4.18
CA PHE A 362 -5.25 18.90 -4.74
C PHE A 362 -6.26 19.90 -4.18
N THR A 363 -7.02 20.57 -5.07
CA THR A 363 -8.02 21.56 -4.66
C THR A 363 -9.43 21.08 -5.00
N VAL A 364 -10.32 21.14 -4.02
CA VAL A 364 -11.76 20.94 -4.15
C VAL A 364 -12.44 22.31 -4.05
N GLY A 365 -13.02 22.79 -5.15
CA GLY A 365 -13.63 24.11 -5.22
C GLY A 365 -14.98 24.21 -4.49
N GLY A 366 -15.69 23.09 -4.31
CA GLY A 366 -16.91 22.98 -3.54
C GLY A 366 -16.71 22.31 -2.20
N ASP A 367 -17.75 21.64 -1.72
CA ASP A 367 -17.73 20.89 -0.47
C ASP A 367 -17.11 19.50 -0.66
N LEU A 368 -16.51 18.96 0.41
CA LEU A 368 -16.00 17.61 0.48
C LEU A 368 -16.73 16.81 1.56
N THR A 369 -17.48 15.79 1.14
CA THR A 369 -18.08 14.81 2.05
C THR A 369 -17.26 13.52 2.03
N ASN A 370 -16.80 13.05 3.18
CA ASN A 370 -15.94 11.87 3.31
C ASN A 370 -16.59 10.75 4.13
N GLN A 371 -16.99 9.67 3.44
CA GLN A 371 -17.44 8.40 4.02
C GLN A 371 -16.40 7.28 3.85
N GLY A 372 -15.50 7.44 2.89
CA GLY A 372 -14.46 6.49 2.53
C GLY A 372 -13.10 6.83 3.14
N ALA A 373 -12.05 6.54 2.41
CA ALA A 373 -10.68 6.83 2.78
C ALA A 373 -10.11 7.98 1.95
N ILE A 374 -9.39 8.88 2.63
CA ILE A 374 -8.55 9.89 2.00
C ILE A 374 -7.10 9.63 2.38
N SER A 375 -6.19 9.63 1.41
CA SER A 375 -4.75 9.65 1.62
C SER A 375 -4.18 10.92 1.01
N LEU A 376 -3.34 11.62 1.76
CA LEU A 376 -2.60 12.75 1.21
C LEU A 376 -1.29 12.23 0.63
N GLY A 377 -1.23 12.11 -0.70
CA GLY A 377 -0.12 11.45 -1.40
C GLY A 377 -0.09 9.92 -1.22
N ASN A 378 1.05 9.33 -1.58
CA ASN A 378 1.29 7.90 -1.41
C ASN A 378 1.81 7.61 -0.01
N ILE A 379 1.10 6.79 0.74
CA ILE A 379 1.37 6.47 2.14
C ILE A 379 2.85 6.06 2.35
N GLY A 380 3.53 6.76 3.27
CA GLY A 380 4.90 6.46 3.70
C GLY A 380 6.01 6.89 2.75
N GLN A 381 5.71 7.65 1.69
CA GLN A 381 6.73 8.08 0.72
C GLN A 381 7.27 9.49 1.00
N SER A 382 6.41 10.46 1.26
CA SER A 382 6.83 11.85 1.52
C SER A 382 5.75 12.63 2.22
N ALA A 383 6.16 13.56 3.09
CA ALA A 383 5.28 14.53 3.73
C ALA A 383 5.34 15.87 3.00
N GLY A 384 4.23 16.56 2.90
CA GLY A 384 4.13 17.89 2.30
C GLY A 384 2.99 18.05 1.28
N ASN A 385 2.19 17.00 1.06
CA ASN A 385 1.00 17.10 0.21
C ASN A 385 -0.10 17.92 0.89
N GLN A 386 -0.90 18.62 0.09
CA GLN A 386 -1.97 19.46 0.59
C GLN A 386 -3.30 19.14 -0.10
N LEU A 387 -4.33 18.91 0.69
CA LEU A 387 -5.71 18.85 0.24
C LEU A 387 -6.40 20.15 0.67
N ILE A 388 -6.77 20.98 -0.30
CA ILE A 388 -7.42 22.26 -0.07
C ILE A 388 -8.89 22.11 -0.42
N VAL A 389 -9.78 22.44 0.53
CA VAL A 389 -11.23 22.46 0.36
C VAL A 389 -11.70 23.90 0.47
N GLU A 390 -12.10 24.51 -0.63
CA GLU A 390 -12.58 25.89 -0.65
C GLU A 390 -13.97 26.04 0.00
N GLY A 391 -14.79 24.99 -0.04
CA GLY A 391 -16.06 24.90 0.66
C GLY A 391 -15.94 24.27 2.05
N ASN A 392 -16.98 23.53 2.43
CA ASN A 392 -17.07 22.86 3.73
C ASN A 392 -16.54 21.41 3.67
N TYR A 393 -16.06 20.92 4.79
CA TYR A 393 -15.72 19.51 4.97
C TYR A 393 -16.75 18.85 5.88
N HIS A 394 -17.32 17.74 5.40
CA HIS A 394 -18.21 16.90 6.20
C HIS A 394 -17.64 15.48 6.36
N GLY A 395 -17.28 15.12 7.58
CA GLY A 395 -16.86 13.75 7.95
C GLY A 395 -18.09 12.88 8.22
N SER A 396 -18.25 11.80 7.47
CA SER A 396 -19.32 10.83 7.67
C SER A 396 -18.76 9.47 8.09
N ASN A 397 -17.97 9.45 9.17
CA ASN A 397 -17.18 8.32 9.68
C ASN A 397 -16.08 7.82 8.70
N GLY A 398 -15.67 8.69 7.77
CA GLY A 398 -14.56 8.41 6.88
C GLY A 398 -13.20 8.44 7.59
N HIS A 399 -12.16 8.08 6.85
CA HIS A 399 -10.79 8.02 7.34
C HIS A 399 -9.88 8.96 6.53
N ILE A 400 -8.92 9.61 7.20
CA ILE A 400 -7.85 10.38 6.53
C ILE A 400 -6.49 9.90 7.04
N ASN A 401 -5.55 9.62 6.12
CA ASN A 401 -4.16 9.34 6.44
C ASN A 401 -3.28 10.52 6.07
N PHE A 402 -2.39 10.92 6.98
CA PHE A 402 -1.36 11.93 6.80
C PHE A 402 0.02 11.29 6.88
N ASP A 403 0.91 11.64 5.98
CA ASP A 403 2.33 11.39 6.12
C ASP A 403 2.98 12.59 6.82
N THR A 404 3.71 12.33 7.89
CA THR A 404 4.32 13.37 8.72
C THR A 404 5.74 12.95 9.10
N VAL A 405 6.71 13.82 8.91
CA VAL A 405 8.03 13.66 9.54
C VAL A 405 7.85 13.98 11.02
N LEU A 406 7.67 12.94 11.84
CA LEU A 406 7.38 13.14 13.27
C LEU A 406 8.63 13.68 13.99
N GLY A 407 8.59 14.95 14.34
CA GLY A 407 9.65 15.70 15.00
C GLY A 407 9.08 16.86 15.83
N ASP A 408 9.66 18.05 15.74
CA ASP A 408 9.20 19.27 16.38
C ASP A 408 8.08 19.98 15.60
N ASP A 409 7.61 21.12 16.07
CA ASP A 409 6.51 21.92 15.50
C ASP A 409 6.73 22.34 14.02
N ARG A 410 7.97 22.30 13.52
CA ARG A 410 8.33 22.72 12.15
C ARG A 410 8.46 21.55 11.19
N SER A 411 8.15 20.37 11.65
CA SER A 411 8.28 19.16 10.86
C SER A 411 7.40 19.19 9.62
N ALA A 412 7.94 18.69 8.51
CA ALA A 412 7.18 18.53 7.29
C ALA A 412 6.02 17.56 7.50
N THR A 413 4.86 17.94 7.01
CA THR A 413 3.63 17.16 7.15
C THR A 413 2.69 17.40 5.99
N ASP A 414 1.88 16.42 5.68
CA ASP A 414 0.69 16.60 4.86
C ASP A 414 -0.32 17.48 5.60
N LYS A 415 -1.13 18.22 4.85
CA LYS A 415 -2.14 19.13 5.42
C LYS A 415 -3.50 19.01 4.74
N LEU A 416 -4.54 18.99 5.56
CA LEU A 416 -5.91 19.30 5.13
C LEU A 416 -6.18 20.78 5.46
N ILE A 417 -6.53 21.58 4.44
CA ILE A 417 -6.85 23.00 4.59
C ILE A 417 -8.31 23.19 4.18
N VAL A 418 -9.16 23.54 5.12
CA VAL A 418 -10.60 23.80 4.90
C VAL A 418 -10.86 25.28 5.03
N LYS A 419 -11.30 25.94 3.96
CA LYS A 419 -11.65 27.37 3.96
C LYS A 419 -13.01 27.64 4.58
N GLY A 420 -13.94 26.70 4.44
CA GLY A 420 -15.25 26.74 5.07
C GLY A 420 -15.29 26.09 6.45
N ASP A 421 -16.45 25.58 6.81
CA ASP A 421 -16.73 24.93 8.10
C ASP A 421 -16.39 23.42 8.05
N THR A 422 -16.07 22.82 9.19
CA THR A 422 -15.98 21.36 9.35
C THR A 422 -17.12 20.84 10.22
N THR A 423 -17.68 19.67 9.86
CA THR A 423 -18.74 18.98 10.60
C THR A 423 -18.57 17.47 10.55
N GLY A 424 -19.28 16.74 11.43
CA GLY A 424 -19.30 15.28 11.45
C GLY A 424 -18.02 14.67 12.07
N ASN A 425 -17.82 13.38 11.86
CA ASN A 425 -16.74 12.61 12.48
C ASN A 425 -15.80 12.02 11.43
N THR A 426 -14.50 12.08 11.70
CA THR A 426 -13.44 11.54 10.82
C THR A 426 -12.38 10.83 11.65
N GLN A 427 -11.98 9.63 11.22
CA GLN A 427 -10.85 8.93 11.79
C GLN A 427 -9.56 9.42 11.11
N VAL A 428 -8.51 9.68 11.91
CA VAL A 428 -7.23 10.18 11.42
C VAL A 428 -6.13 9.21 11.79
N SER A 429 -5.39 8.72 10.82
CA SER A 429 -4.14 8.00 11.00
C SER A 429 -2.96 8.84 10.52
N VAL A 430 -1.80 8.57 11.10
CA VAL A 430 -0.55 9.24 10.74
C VAL A 430 0.54 8.20 10.53
N THR A 431 1.21 8.32 9.40
CA THR A 431 2.36 7.50 9.05
C THR A 431 3.63 8.34 9.22
N ASN A 432 4.64 7.79 9.92
CA ASN A 432 5.91 8.49 10.08
C ASN A 432 6.73 8.43 8.78
N ALA A 433 6.95 9.57 8.16
CA ALA A 433 7.75 9.74 6.95
C ALA A 433 9.26 9.95 7.25
N GLY A 434 9.82 9.22 8.22
CA GLY A 434 11.25 9.21 8.55
C GLY A 434 11.65 10.12 9.71
N GLY A 435 10.70 10.64 10.49
CA GLY A 435 10.98 11.43 11.69
C GLY A 435 11.52 10.56 12.83
N GLN A 436 12.45 11.14 13.62
CA GLN A 436 13.10 10.47 14.75
C GLN A 436 12.44 10.81 16.11
N GLY A 437 11.34 11.54 16.07
CA GLY A 437 10.65 12.00 17.27
C GLY A 437 11.35 13.18 17.96
N SER A 438 10.58 14.13 18.42
CA SER A 438 11.09 15.28 19.16
C SER A 438 10.02 15.83 20.10
N GLN A 439 10.45 16.75 20.94
CA GLN A 439 9.55 17.51 21.79
C GLN A 439 8.82 18.58 20.97
N THR A 440 7.51 18.64 21.07
CA THR A 440 6.69 19.71 20.48
C THR A 440 6.32 20.74 21.53
N LEU A 441 6.10 21.98 21.11
CA LEU A 441 5.61 23.07 21.96
C LEU A 441 4.12 23.37 21.66
N GLU A 442 3.81 23.70 20.42
CA GLU A 442 2.43 23.90 19.93
C GLU A 442 1.88 22.68 19.23
N GLY A 443 2.77 21.91 18.61
CA GLY A 443 2.44 20.72 17.85
C GLY A 443 2.59 20.93 16.33
N ILE A 444 2.56 19.82 15.59
CA ILE A 444 2.61 19.80 14.12
C ILE A 444 1.18 19.94 13.59
N GLU A 445 0.89 21.05 12.89
CA GLU A 445 -0.44 21.32 12.35
C GLU A 445 -0.78 20.41 11.18
N LEU A 446 -1.79 19.53 11.35
CA LEU A 446 -2.30 18.64 10.30
C LEU A 446 -3.52 19.19 9.59
N ILE A 447 -4.43 19.84 10.33
CA ILE A 447 -5.71 20.31 9.80
C ILE A 447 -5.88 21.78 10.15
N HIS A 448 -5.98 22.59 9.11
CA HIS A 448 -6.22 24.02 9.19
C HIS A 448 -7.66 24.32 8.80
N VAL A 449 -8.42 25.03 9.63
CA VAL A 449 -9.83 25.38 9.38
C VAL A 449 -10.02 26.88 9.53
N ASP A 450 -10.36 27.57 8.43
CA ASP A 450 -10.62 29.02 8.45
C ASP A 450 -12.01 29.33 9.01
N GLY A 451 -12.98 28.45 8.78
CA GLY A 451 -14.36 28.58 9.28
C GLY A 451 -14.56 27.99 10.68
N ARG A 452 -15.79 27.58 11.00
CA ARG A 452 -16.10 26.90 12.26
C ARG A 452 -15.62 25.46 12.24
N SER A 453 -14.98 25.02 13.29
CA SER A 453 -14.43 23.67 13.43
C SER A 453 -15.32 22.82 14.35
N ASP A 454 -16.56 22.54 13.89
CA ASP A 454 -17.52 21.69 14.61
C ASP A 454 -17.28 20.18 14.35
N GLY A 455 -16.45 19.85 13.38
CA GLY A 455 -16.07 18.49 13.06
C GLY A 455 -15.15 17.88 14.13
N ASP A 456 -15.31 16.59 14.37
CA ASP A 456 -14.46 15.80 15.27
C ASP A 456 -13.49 14.93 14.49
N PHE A 457 -12.20 15.10 14.78
CA PHE A 457 -11.12 14.32 14.16
C PHE A 457 -10.50 13.42 15.23
N ALA A 458 -10.85 12.15 15.19
CA ALA A 458 -10.43 11.16 16.19
C ALA A 458 -9.18 10.40 15.71
N GLN A 459 -8.18 10.33 16.55
CA GLN A 459 -6.98 9.54 16.27
C GLN A 459 -7.31 8.05 16.12
N SER A 460 -6.86 7.44 15.01
CA SER A 460 -6.97 6.03 14.73
C SER A 460 -5.59 5.38 14.82
N GLY A 461 -5.40 4.56 15.85
CA GLY A 461 -4.13 3.91 16.11
C GLY A 461 -3.14 4.77 16.91
N ARG A 462 -2.03 4.15 17.25
CA ARG A 462 -0.96 4.77 18.01
C ARG A 462 0.04 5.43 17.06
N ILE A 463 0.48 6.64 17.37
CA ILE A 463 1.42 7.44 16.57
C ILE A 463 2.72 7.57 17.36
N THR A 464 3.83 7.05 16.81
CA THR A 464 5.11 7.00 17.51
C THR A 464 6.29 7.34 16.61
N ALA A 465 7.28 8.03 17.17
CA ALA A 465 8.60 8.21 16.55
C ALA A 465 9.66 8.36 17.64
N GLY A 466 10.81 7.69 17.46
CA GLY A 466 11.86 7.69 18.46
C GLY A 466 11.32 7.24 19.82
N ALA A 467 11.62 8.00 20.86
CA ALA A 467 11.16 7.73 22.22
C ALA A 467 9.78 8.29 22.56
N TYR A 468 9.08 8.94 21.61
CA TYR A 468 7.86 9.69 21.90
C TYR A 468 6.60 9.05 21.32
N ASP A 469 5.50 9.14 22.08
CA ASP A 469 4.13 9.02 21.61
C ASP A 469 3.62 10.40 21.21
N TYR A 470 2.80 10.45 20.14
CA TYR A 470 2.11 11.66 19.69
C TYR A 470 0.60 11.47 19.81
N SER A 471 -0.10 12.55 20.13
CA SER A 471 -1.56 12.58 20.15
C SER A 471 -2.09 13.67 19.24
N LEU A 472 -3.20 13.37 18.55
CA LEU A 472 -3.96 14.36 17.78
C LEU A 472 -4.85 15.14 18.72
N VAL A 473 -4.69 16.45 18.74
CA VAL A 473 -5.42 17.33 19.63
C VAL A 473 -5.90 18.59 18.93
N ARG A 474 -6.98 19.15 19.40
CA ARG A 474 -7.44 20.47 18.96
C ARG A 474 -6.54 21.56 19.56
N GLY A 475 -6.20 22.57 18.78
CA GLY A 475 -5.42 23.71 19.23
C GLY A 475 -6.12 24.50 20.33
N GLN A 476 -5.39 25.41 20.97
CA GLN A 476 -5.89 26.23 22.08
C GLN A 476 -5.90 27.71 21.73
N GLY A 477 -6.74 28.49 22.42
CA GLY A 477 -6.82 29.93 22.24
C GLY A 477 -7.21 30.35 20.83
N ALA A 478 -6.35 31.12 20.16
CA ALA A 478 -6.58 31.56 18.78
C ALA A 478 -6.53 30.39 17.75
N ASN A 479 -5.90 29.30 18.10
CA ASN A 479 -5.71 28.12 17.25
C ASN A 479 -6.76 27.03 17.48
N ASN A 480 -7.85 27.30 18.20
CA ASN A 480 -8.85 26.30 18.60
C ASN A 480 -9.65 25.69 17.44
N ASN A 481 -9.56 26.25 16.23
CA ASN A 481 -10.15 25.69 15.02
C ASN A 481 -9.27 24.64 14.33
N HIS A 482 -7.97 24.62 14.63
CA HIS A 482 -7.00 23.77 13.97
C HIS A 482 -6.68 22.54 14.81
N TRP A 483 -6.11 21.50 14.13
CA TRP A 483 -5.74 20.24 14.78
C TRP A 483 -4.27 19.94 14.60
N TYR A 484 -3.63 19.53 15.71
CA TYR A 484 -2.19 19.37 15.83
C TYR A 484 -1.81 17.99 16.35
N LEU A 485 -0.66 17.48 15.91
CA LEU A 485 0.03 16.38 16.58
C LEU A 485 0.98 16.93 17.62
N THR A 486 0.83 16.48 18.85
CA THR A 486 1.71 16.89 19.94
C THR A 486 2.33 15.69 20.65
N SER A 487 3.61 15.81 21.02
CA SER A 487 4.26 14.89 21.96
C SER A 487 4.13 15.36 23.42
N GLN A 488 3.50 16.52 23.66
CA GLN A 488 3.19 17.02 25.01
C GLN A 488 2.00 16.31 25.64
N LEU A 489 2.10 16.04 26.93
CA LEU A 489 0.95 15.61 27.72
C LEU A 489 0.08 16.83 28.04
N ILE A 490 -1.07 16.94 27.36
CA ILE A 490 -2.07 17.94 27.66
C ILE A 490 -2.86 17.48 28.88
N LYS A 491 -2.56 18.07 30.04
CA LYS A 491 -3.38 17.86 31.26
C LYS A 491 -4.58 18.81 31.23
N PRO A 492 -5.80 18.35 31.59
CA PRO A 492 -6.93 19.25 31.76
C PRO A 492 -6.52 20.39 32.75
N GLU A 493 -6.77 21.62 32.37
CA GLU A 493 -6.48 22.77 33.25
C GLU A 493 -7.13 22.57 34.62
N ASN A 494 -6.30 22.45 35.66
CA ASN A 494 -6.73 22.61 37.03
C ASN A 494 -6.37 24.05 37.44
N PRO A 495 -7.36 24.94 37.65
CA PRO A 495 -7.11 26.37 37.88
C PRO A 495 -6.35 26.69 39.20
N GLU A 496 -6.06 25.68 40.02
CA GLU A 496 -5.41 25.88 41.34
C GLU A 496 -3.95 25.44 41.42
N LYS A 497 -3.31 24.97 40.34
CA LYS A 497 -1.89 24.62 40.35
C LYS A 497 -1.13 25.33 39.21
N PRO A 498 0.02 25.96 39.52
CA PRO A 498 0.89 26.51 38.47
C PRO A 498 1.30 25.39 37.53
N VAL A 499 1.26 25.68 36.22
CA VAL A 499 1.64 24.78 35.14
C VAL A 499 3.06 24.30 35.43
N SER A 500 3.19 23.00 35.74
CA SER A 500 4.49 22.31 35.79
C SER A 500 5.13 22.33 34.40
N PRO A 501 6.46 22.29 34.32
CA PRO A 501 7.12 22.21 33.02
C PRO A 501 6.49 21.10 32.19
N THR A 502 6.25 21.39 30.92
CA THR A 502 5.61 20.53 29.92
C THR A 502 6.23 19.14 29.91
N GLU A 503 5.46 18.14 30.31
CA GLU A 503 5.86 16.75 30.26
C GLU A 503 5.60 16.22 28.84
N HIS A 504 6.59 15.55 28.25
CA HIS A 504 6.45 14.88 26.96
C HIS A 504 6.10 13.42 27.17
N MET A 505 5.28 12.86 26.27
CA MET A 505 4.80 11.48 26.34
C MET A 505 5.88 10.52 25.88
N LEU A 506 6.46 9.77 26.81
CA LEU A 506 7.45 8.73 26.50
C LEU A 506 6.79 7.39 26.19
N ARG A 507 7.35 6.70 25.22
CA ARG A 507 6.95 5.36 24.84
C ARG A 507 7.36 4.34 25.91
N PRO A 508 6.47 3.43 26.33
CA PRO A 508 6.80 2.39 27.33
C PRO A 508 7.83 1.38 26.78
N GLU A 509 8.03 1.25 25.47
CA GLU A 509 9.01 0.35 24.87
C GLU A 509 10.44 0.67 25.37
N GLY A 510 10.78 1.93 25.60
CA GLY A 510 12.07 2.32 26.16
C GLY A 510 12.37 1.66 27.51
N GLY A 511 11.38 1.56 28.39
CA GLY A 511 11.50 0.84 29.65
C GLY A 511 11.64 -0.66 29.46
N THR A 512 10.92 -1.24 28.51
CA THR A 512 10.98 -2.68 28.20
C THR A 512 12.32 -3.08 27.60
N TYR A 513 12.87 -2.30 26.65
CA TYR A 513 14.24 -2.51 26.14
C TYR A 513 15.28 -2.43 27.24
N THR A 514 15.17 -1.43 28.10
CA THR A 514 16.06 -1.26 29.27
C THR A 514 15.97 -2.44 30.23
N ALA A 515 14.77 -2.96 30.50
CA ALA A 515 14.57 -4.14 31.33
C ALA A 515 15.22 -5.40 30.74
N ASN A 516 15.04 -5.61 29.44
CA ASN A 516 15.70 -6.72 28.72
C ASN A 516 17.21 -6.59 28.82
N HIS A 517 17.77 -5.39 28.61
CA HIS A 517 19.21 -5.15 28.71
C HIS A 517 19.76 -5.36 30.12
N ALA A 518 19.05 -4.95 31.15
CA ALA A 518 19.37 -5.24 32.53
C ALA A 518 19.30 -6.75 32.82
N ALA A 519 18.28 -7.43 32.29
CA ALA A 519 18.10 -8.87 32.47
C ALA A 519 19.27 -9.69 31.89
N VAL A 520 19.69 -9.41 30.65
CA VAL A 520 20.79 -10.18 30.02
C VAL A 520 22.13 -10.01 30.75
N ASN A 521 22.35 -8.85 31.40
CA ASN A 521 23.57 -8.57 32.16
C ASN A 521 23.55 -9.12 33.59
N THR A 522 22.36 -9.35 34.17
CA THR A 522 22.25 -9.75 35.59
C THR A 522 21.68 -11.14 35.78
N MET A 523 21.19 -11.82 34.77
CA MET A 523 20.41 -13.05 34.86
C MET A 523 21.17 -14.19 35.58
N PHE A 524 22.44 -14.36 35.25
CA PHE A 524 23.25 -15.45 35.76
C PHE A 524 24.24 -15.07 36.84
N ASN A 525 24.12 -13.86 37.41
CA ASN A 525 24.95 -13.42 38.52
C ASN A 525 24.70 -14.28 39.75
N MET A 526 25.76 -14.59 40.47
CA MET A 526 25.70 -15.43 41.66
C MET A 526 26.82 -15.08 42.66
N GLN A 527 26.60 -15.43 43.91
CA GLN A 527 27.58 -15.42 44.97
C GLN A 527 28.15 -16.84 45.14
N LEU A 528 29.23 -16.96 45.94
CA LEU A 528 29.76 -18.29 46.36
C LEU A 528 28.68 -19.16 46.99
N HIS A 529 27.86 -18.60 47.93
CA HIS A 529 26.84 -19.33 48.66
C HIS A 529 25.66 -19.78 47.78
N ASP A 530 25.48 -19.23 46.58
CA ASP A 530 24.44 -19.67 45.64
C ASP A 530 24.74 -21.02 44.97
N ARG A 531 25.98 -21.56 45.10
CA ARG A 531 26.38 -22.82 44.52
C ARG A 531 27.18 -23.74 45.49
N SER A 532 27.56 -23.23 46.65
CA SER A 532 28.35 -24.00 47.60
C SER A 532 27.45 -24.41 48.74
N GLY A 533 26.95 -25.65 48.73
CA GLY A 533 26.65 -26.29 49.97
C GLY A 533 28.00 -26.64 50.69
N LYS A 534 27.93 -26.90 52.00
CA LYS A 534 29.11 -27.35 52.75
C LYS A 534 29.71 -28.56 52.07
N ALA A 535 30.97 -28.46 51.68
CA ALA A 535 31.70 -29.62 51.16
C ALA A 535 32.36 -30.35 52.30
N GLN A 536 32.11 -31.61 52.41
CA GLN A 536 33.01 -32.46 53.14
C GLN A 536 34.22 -32.77 52.28
N TYR A 537 35.39 -32.53 52.81
CA TYR A 537 36.66 -32.96 52.25
C TYR A 537 37.07 -34.26 52.93
N THR A 538 37.32 -35.32 52.18
CA THR A 538 37.95 -36.54 52.65
C THR A 538 39.43 -36.37 52.42
N ASP A 539 40.16 -36.65 53.45
CA ASP A 539 41.56 -36.44 53.63
C ASP A 539 42.43 -37.06 52.52
N VAL A 540 43.31 -36.29 51.95
CA VAL A 540 44.30 -36.65 50.94
C VAL A 540 45.29 -37.81 51.51
N SER A 541 45.35 -37.94 52.80
CA SER A 541 46.27 -38.93 53.43
C SER A 541 45.76 -40.37 53.32
N THR A 542 44.48 -40.59 52.97
CA THR A 542 43.87 -41.90 52.90
C THR A 542 43.75 -42.52 51.50
N GLY A 543 44.06 -41.80 50.46
CA GLY A 543 44.01 -42.30 49.08
C GLY A 543 42.61 -42.68 48.57
N GLU A 544 41.54 -42.26 49.23
CA GLU A 544 40.13 -42.42 48.71
C GLU A 544 39.82 -41.53 47.56
N MET A 545 39.10 -42.11 46.57
CA MET A 545 38.74 -41.43 45.38
C MET A 545 37.92 -40.17 45.70
N LYS A 546 38.30 -39.01 45.15
CA LYS A 546 37.62 -37.71 45.26
C LYS A 546 36.26 -37.80 44.70
N THR A 547 35.24 -37.48 45.49
CA THR A 547 33.85 -37.39 45.04
C THR A 547 33.61 -36.09 44.28
N ILE A 548 33.10 -36.20 43.05
CA ILE A 548 32.69 -35.09 42.23
C ILE A 548 31.36 -34.55 42.75
N GLY A 549 31.29 -33.27 43.10
CA GLY A 549 30.06 -32.64 43.54
C GLY A 549 29.31 -31.98 42.36
N MET A 550 28.04 -32.34 42.19
CA MET A 550 27.13 -31.63 41.30
C MET A 550 26.20 -30.74 42.12
N TRP A 551 25.98 -29.55 41.64
CA TRP A 551 25.05 -28.61 42.23
C TRP A 551 24.03 -28.10 41.24
N MET A 552 22.82 -27.75 41.72
CA MET A 552 21.76 -27.10 40.98
C MET A 552 21.15 -26.00 41.84
N ARG A 553 20.91 -24.84 41.27
CA ARG A 553 20.12 -23.79 41.89
C ARG A 553 18.96 -23.39 41.01
N GLN A 554 17.85 -22.97 41.65
CA GLN A 554 16.74 -22.34 41.01
C GLN A 554 16.46 -21.02 41.73
N ALA A 555 16.25 -19.96 41.00
CA ALA A 555 15.96 -18.65 41.57
C ALA A 555 14.78 -18.01 40.83
N GLY A 556 13.85 -17.45 41.58
CA GLY A 556 12.77 -16.60 41.07
C GLY A 556 12.87 -15.23 41.67
N SER A 557 12.60 -14.18 40.88
CA SER A 557 12.60 -12.79 41.36
C SER A 557 11.50 -11.96 40.72
N HIS A 558 11.08 -10.96 41.47
CA HIS A 558 10.17 -9.90 41.05
C HIS A 558 10.83 -8.56 41.29
N GLN A 559 10.95 -7.76 40.22
CA GLN A 559 11.59 -6.47 40.23
C GLN A 559 10.63 -5.37 39.76
N SER A 560 10.73 -4.18 40.33
CA SER A 560 9.97 -2.99 39.92
C SER A 560 10.85 -1.75 40.00
N TRP A 561 10.75 -0.87 39.01
CA TRP A 561 11.50 0.37 38.95
C TRP A 561 10.78 1.42 38.06
N TYR A 562 11.23 2.67 38.14
CA TYR A 562 10.80 3.79 37.31
C TYR A 562 11.96 4.31 36.46
N ASP A 563 11.64 4.95 35.33
CA ASP A 563 12.58 5.72 34.54
C ASP A 563 12.85 7.11 35.15
N GLY A 564 13.83 7.85 34.60
CA GLY A 564 14.20 9.18 35.10
C GLY A 564 13.10 10.25 35.02
N SER A 565 12.11 10.07 34.12
CA SER A 565 10.94 10.95 33.99
C SER A 565 9.84 10.62 35.00
N SER A 566 9.88 9.46 35.63
CA SER A 566 8.81 8.86 36.45
C SER A 566 7.50 8.53 35.69
N GLN A 567 7.49 8.65 34.37
CA GLN A 567 6.33 8.28 33.54
C GLN A 567 6.23 6.77 33.33
N LEU A 568 7.37 6.09 33.20
CA LEU A 568 7.44 4.69 32.85
C LEU A 568 7.70 3.85 34.10
N ARG A 569 6.77 2.98 34.42
CA ARG A 569 6.93 1.97 35.46
C ARG A 569 7.13 0.62 34.84
N THR A 570 8.25 -0.04 35.16
CA THR A 570 8.60 -1.37 34.69
C THR A 570 8.55 -2.40 35.81
N GLN A 571 7.95 -3.55 35.52
CA GLN A 571 7.95 -4.72 36.42
C GLN A 571 8.50 -5.92 35.63
N SER A 572 9.32 -6.73 36.30
CA SER A 572 9.95 -7.94 35.75
C SER A 572 9.72 -9.13 36.66
N ASN A 573 9.46 -10.29 36.05
CA ASN A 573 9.46 -11.58 36.73
C ASN A 573 10.49 -12.48 36.05
N ARG A 574 11.42 -12.99 36.84
CA ARG A 574 12.54 -13.77 36.36
C ARG A 574 12.55 -15.14 36.98
N TYR A 575 12.91 -16.14 36.21
CA TYR A 575 13.23 -17.48 36.63
C TYR A 575 14.60 -17.90 36.07
N VAL A 576 15.45 -18.45 36.91
CA VAL A 576 16.79 -18.90 36.54
C VAL A 576 17.02 -20.25 37.10
N MET A 577 17.54 -21.17 36.29
CA MET A 577 18.08 -22.44 36.69
C MET A 577 19.55 -22.54 36.27
N GLN A 578 20.44 -22.87 37.20
CA GLN A 578 21.84 -23.11 36.91
C GLN A 578 22.24 -24.44 37.54
N LEU A 579 23.11 -25.14 36.84
CA LEU A 579 23.72 -26.40 37.29
C LEU A 579 25.20 -26.38 37.01
N GLY A 580 25.94 -27.07 37.83
CA GLY A 580 27.39 -27.16 37.66
C GLY A 580 27.97 -28.38 38.36
N SER A 581 29.21 -28.62 38.07
CA SER A 581 29.99 -29.75 38.63
C SER A 581 31.41 -29.30 38.86
N ASP A 582 31.95 -29.73 40.01
CA ASP A 582 33.38 -29.68 40.29
C ASP A 582 34.11 -30.70 39.38
N ILE A 583 35.09 -30.23 38.61
CA ILE A 583 35.89 -31.08 37.68
C ILE A 583 37.29 -31.39 38.23
N ALA A 584 37.77 -30.57 39.14
CA ALA A 584 39.02 -30.77 39.84
C ALA A 584 38.96 -30.14 41.22
N GLN A 585 39.60 -30.76 42.18
CA GLN A 585 39.78 -30.28 43.55
C GLN A 585 41.09 -30.74 44.15
N GLY A 586 41.56 -30.06 45.15
CA GLY A 586 42.80 -30.39 45.85
C GLY A 586 43.13 -29.48 47.02
N SER A 587 44.29 -29.69 47.56
CA SER A 587 44.90 -28.84 48.57
C SER A 587 46.36 -28.55 48.21
N THR A 588 46.85 -27.37 48.59
CA THR A 588 48.23 -26.97 48.33
C THR A 588 49.18 -27.24 49.52
N ASN A 589 48.61 -27.28 50.76
CA ASN A 589 49.39 -27.42 52.00
C ASN A 589 48.78 -28.38 53.01
N GLY A 590 47.78 -29.15 52.64
CA GLY A 590 47.00 -30.09 53.47
C GLY A 590 45.98 -29.43 54.42
N HIS A 591 45.95 -28.12 54.53
CA HIS A 591 44.98 -27.36 55.33
C HIS A 591 44.01 -26.54 54.54
N ASP A 592 44.38 -26.12 53.33
CA ASP A 592 43.53 -25.40 52.38
C ASP A 592 42.76 -26.35 51.48
N SER A 593 41.78 -25.80 50.77
CA SER A 593 41.08 -26.51 49.71
C SER A 593 40.79 -25.61 48.51
N TRP A 594 40.99 -26.15 47.31
CA TRP A 594 40.60 -25.47 46.09
C TRP A 594 39.72 -26.34 45.20
N ARG A 595 38.86 -25.71 44.43
CA ARG A 595 37.96 -26.37 43.48
C ARG A 595 37.92 -25.60 42.18
N LEU A 596 37.83 -26.34 41.09
CA LEU A 596 37.60 -25.85 39.76
C LEU A 596 36.38 -26.58 39.20
N GLY A 597 35.45 -25.85 38.59
CA GLY A 597 34.26 -26.46 38.06
C GLY A 597 33.73 -25.77 36.80
N ILE A 598 32.77 -26.44 36.17
CA ILE A 598 32.05 -25.98 35.02
C ILE A 598 30.58 -25.75 35.39
N MET A 599 29.93 -24.86 34.70
CA MET A 599 28.51 -24.57 34.93
C MET A 599 27.77 -24.20 33.65
N ALA A 600 26.47 -24.44 33.66
CA ALA A 600 25.56 -24.03 32.62
C ALA A 600 24.30 -23.45 33.26
N GLY A 601 23.62 -22.57 32.54
CA GLY A 601 22.41 -21.93 33.02
C GLY A 601 21.35 -21.77 31.93
N TYR A 602 20.11 -21.76 32.36
CA TYR A 602 18.94 -21.32 31.61
C TYR A 602 18.22 -20.29 32.45
N GLY A 603 17.76 -19.21 31.77
CA GLY A 603 16.97 -18.19 32.43
C GLY A 603 15.91 -17.61 31.51
N HIS A 604 14.85 -17.18 32.14
CA HIS A 604 13.71 -16.51 31.46
C HIS A 604 13.29 -15.30 32.27
N ASP A 605 13.12 -14.15 31.59
CA ASP A 605 12.63 -12.91 32.18
C ASP A 605 11.43 -12.42 31.36
N ASN A 606 10.35 -12.10 32.04
CA ASN A 606 9.20 -11.41 31.47
C ASN A 606 9.03 -10.08 32.14
N ASN A 607 8.95 -9.03 31.36
CA ASN A 607 8.73 -7.71 31.88
C ASN A 607 7.57 -6.98 31.18
N GLN A 608 7.05 -5.98 31.88
CA GLN A 608 6.02 -5.10 31.37
C GLN A 608 6.31 -3.69 31.84
N THR A 609 6.25 -2.75 30.91
CA THR A 609 6.32 -1.32 31.17
C THR A 609 4.98 -0.67 30.87
N ARG A 610 4.56 0.23 31.73
CA ARG A 610 3.35 1.05 31.56
C ARG A 610 3.72 2.53 31.66
N SER A 611 3.21 3.32 30.72
CA SER A 611 3.26 4.78 30.78
C SER A 611 2.10 5.32 31.62
N SER A 612 2.40 6.13 32.62
CA SER A 612 1.38 6.86 33.40
C SER A 612 0.78 8.02 32.62
N ALA A 613 1.52 8.52 31.62
CA ALA A 613 1.10 9.66 30.80
C ALA A 613 0.07 9.24 29.73
N THR A 614 0.32 8.16 29.01
CA THR A 614 -0.51 7.70 27.88
C THR A 614 -1.41 6.52 28.23
N GLY A 615 -1.09 5.78 29.29
CA GLY A 615 -1.72 4.50 29.63
C GLY A 615 -1.27 3.33 28.79
N TYR A 616 -0.48 3.54 27.71
CA TYR A 616 0.05 2.46 26.88
C TYR A 616 0.97 1.53 27.65
N THR A 617 1.02 0.29 27.18
CA THR A 617 1.83 -0.78 27.76
C THR A 617 2.77 -1.38 26.72
N SER A 618 3.91 -1.87 27.19
CA SER A 618 4.84 -2.66 26.42
C SER A 618 5.24 -3.90 27.21
N ARG A 619 5.44 -5.01 26.53
CA ARG A 619 5.86 -6.29 27.13
C ARG A 619 7.17 -6.72 26.51
N GLY A 620 8.07 -7.24 27.36
CA GLY A 620 9.34 -7.81 26.95
C GLY A 620 9.52 -9.22 27.48
N SER A 621 10.35 -9.98 26.80
CA SER A 621 10.83 -11.26 27.30
C SER A 621 12.27 -11.51 26.86
N VAL A 622 13.01 -12.22 27.71
CA VAL A 622 14.36 -12.64 27.47
C VAL A 622 14.45 -14.13 27.79
N ASN A 623 14.94 -14.92 26.83
CA ASN A 623 15.34 -16.30 27.07
C ASN A 623 16.86 -16.38 26.95
N GLY A 624 17.53 -16.89 27.97
CA GLY A 624 18.96 -16.92 28.04
C GLY A 624 19.53 -18.29 28.40
N TYR A 625 20.70 -18.55 27.83
CA TYR A 625 21.54 -19.70 28.15
C TYR A 625 22.94 -19.22 28.52
N SER A 626 23.61 -19.89 29.43
CA SER A 626 24.98 -19.58 29.78
C SER A 626 25.81 -20.84 29.92
N THR A 627 27.11 -20.68 29.69
CA THR A 627 28.11 -21.65 30.10
C THR A 627 29.27 -20.91 30.72
N GLY A 628 29.92 -21.53 31.69
CA GLY A 628 31.01 -20.90 32.42
C GLY A 628 31.86 -21.82 33.22
N LEU A 629 32.88 -21.19 33.83
CA LEU A 629 33.85 -21.83 34.71
C LEU A 629 33.82 -21.12 36.06
N TYR A 630 34.16 -21.85 37.13
CA TYR A 630 34.38 -21.25 38.44
C TYR A 630 35.58 -21.89 39.14
N ALA A 631 36.18 -21.10 40.01
CA ALA A 631 37.27 -21.57 40.88
C ALA A 631 37.07 -20.97 42.28
N THR A 632 37.22 -21.82 43.30
CA THR A 632 37.06 -21.42 44.69
C THR A 632 38.25 -21.94 45.50
N TRP A 633 38.77 -21.12 46.40
CA TRP A 633 39.82 -21.50 47.35
C TRP A 633 39.41 -21.08 48.77
N PHE A 634 39.63 -21.99 49.73
CA PHE A 634 39.43 -21.80 51.16
C PHE A 634 40.71 -22.04 51.91
N ALA A 635 41.10 -21.13 52.83
CA ALA A 635 42.32 -21.26 53.63
C ALA A 635 42.26 -22.41 54.66
N ASP A 636 41.06 -22.82 55.10
CA ASP A 636 40.77 -23.94 55.96
C ASP A 636 39.79 -24.91 55.30
N ASN A 637 40.18 -26.15 55.10
CA ASN A 637 39.38 -27.19 54.46
C ASN A 637 38.38 -27.88 55.39
N THR A 638 38.51 -27.71 56.71
CA THR A 638 37.67 -28.44 57.69
C THR A 638 36.36 -27.69 58.00
N ASP A 639 36.48 -26.47 58.39
CA ASP A 639 35.30 -25.66 58.78
C ASP A 639 35.07 -24.40 57.92
N HIS A 640 35.86 -24.28 56.86
CA HIS A 640 35.89 -23.07 55.99
C HIS A 640 36.09 -21.76 56.75
N LYS A 641 36.79 -21.83 57.88
CA LYS A 641 37.19 -20.63 58.64
C LYS A 641 38.31 -19.87 57.92
N GLY A 642 38.40 -18.58 58.20
CA GLY A 642 39.44 -17.74 57.62
C GLY A 642 39.06 -17.26 56.21
N LEU A 643 40.12 -16.98 55.46
CA LEU A 643 40.01 -16.33 54.16
C LEU A 643 39.49 -17.31 53.08
N TYR A 644 38.66 -16.81 52.18
CA TYR A 644 38.32 -17.48 50.95
C TYR A 644 38.41 -16.53 49.75
N PHE A 645 38.64 -17.13 48.58
CA PHE A 645 38.55 -16.47 47.27
C PHE A 645 37.66 -17.31 46.35
N ASP A 646 36.79 -16.62 45.62
CA ASP A 646 35.93 -17.23 44.62
C ASP A 646 35.90 -16.40 43.35
N GLY A 647 35.92 -17.04 42.23
CA GLY A 647 35.84 -16.40 40.96
C GLY A 647 35.05 -17.26 39.95
N TRP A 648 34.34 -16.57 39.08
CA TRP A 648 33.65 -17.23 37.99
C TRP A 648 33.59 -16.34 36.75
N ALA A 649 33.48 -16.99 35.58
CA ALA A 649 33.25 -16.33 34.31
C ALA A 649 32.23 -17.14 33.50
N GLN A 650 31.26 -16.47 32.96
CA GLN A 650 30.18 -17.08 32.16
C GLN A 650 30.02 -16.32 30.86
N TYR A 651 29.79 -17.06 29.77
CA TYR A 651 29.37 -16.50 28.50
C TYR A 651 27.90 -16.82 28.28
N GLY A 652 27.08 -15.80 27.98
CA GLY A 652 25.66 -15.93 27.80
C GLY A 652 25.19 -15.60 26.37
N TRP A 653 24.11 -16.27 25.95
CA TRP A 653 23.38 -16.05 24.72
C TRP A 653 21.91 -15.83 25.05
N PHE A 654 21.32 -14.78 24.46
CA PHE A 654 19.97 -14.37 24.81
C PHE A 654 19.17 -14.03 23.57
N ASP A 655 17.89 -14.48 23.53
CA ASP A 655 16.89 -14.07 22.59
C ASP A 655 15.93 -13.09 23.28
N ASN A 656 15.81 -11.89 22.73
CA ASN A 656 15.04 -10.80 23.27
C ASN A 656 13.82 -10.52 22.39
N HIS A 657 12.68 -10.25 23.02
CA HIS A 657 11.46 -9.82 22.35
C HIS A 657 10.91 -8.59 23.04
N VAL A 658 10.33 -7.67 22.23
CA VAL A 658 9.61 -6.49 22.69
C VAL A 658 8.34 -6.33 21.87
N LYS A 659 7.22 -6.14 22.56
CA LYS A 659 5.90 -5.92 21.96
C LYS A 659 5.24 -4.73 22.60
N GLY A 660 5.19 -3.60 21.87
CA GLY A 660 4.39 -2.43 22.25
C GLY A 660 2.93 -2.58 21.87
N GLU A 661 2.06 -1.95 22.63
CA GLU A 661 0.62 -1.89 22.33
C GLU A 661 0.39 -1.17 21.00
N GLY A 662 -0.32 -1.82 20.07
CA GLY A 662 -0.59 -1.28 18.74
C GLY A 662 0.62 -1.25 17.78
N LEU A 663 1.77 -1.82 18.16
CA LEU A 663 2.98 -1.82 17.34
C LEU A 663 3.37 -3.24 16.89
N ALA A 664 4.29 -3.33 15.92
CA ALA A 664 4.89 -4.58 15.51
C ALA A 664 5.68 -5.22 16.66
N SER A 665 5.85 -6.54 16.62
CA SER A 665 6.71 -7.26 17.56
C SER A 665 8.15 -7.19 17.08
N GLU A 666 9.08 -6.86 17.99
CA GLU A 666 10.49 -6.71 17.71
C GLU A 666 11.28 -7.87 18.34
N SER A 667 12.34 -8.33 17.68
CA SER A 667 13.19 -9.42 18.14
C SER A 667 14.64 -9.10 17.84
N TYR A 668 15.52 -9.33 18.81
CA TYR A 668 16.96 -9.12 18.66
C TYR A 668 17.74 -10.05 19.60
N LYS A 669 19.04 -10.16 19.38
CA LYS A 669 19.90 -11.06 20.16
C LYS A 669 20.88 -10.28 21.04
N SER A 670 21.28 -10.92 22.14
CA SER A 670 22.34 -10.41 23.00
C SER A 670 23.32 -11.53 23.34
N LYS A 671 24.58 -11.20 23.53
CA LYS A 671 25.63 -12.14 23.92
C LYS A 671 26.76 -11.42 24.60
N GLY A 672 27.45 -12.10 25.45
CA GLY A 672 28.64 -11.54 26.10
C GLY A 672 29.10 -12.28 27.33
N LEU A 673 30.15 -11.71 27.94
CA LEU A 673 30.82 -12.25 29.10
C LEU A 673 30.39 -11.54 30.39
N THR A 674 30.16 -12.29 31.44
CA THR A 674 30.03 -11.79 32.80
C THR A 674 31.04 -12.54 33.70
N ALA A 675 31.77 -11.80 34.51
CA ALA A 675 32.80 -12.37 35.40
C ALA A 675 32.77 -11.75 36.79
N SER A 676 33.16 -12.50 37.78
CA SER A 676 33.09 -12.07 39.17
C SER A 676 34.30 -12.59 39.95
N VAL A 677 34.72 -11.76 40.91
CA VAL A 677 35.64 -12.15 41.95
C VAL A 677 35.06 -11.80 43.31
N GLU A 678 35.06 -12.75 44.25
CA GLU A 678 34.55 -12.60 45.60
C GLU A 678 35.62 -13.03 46.61
N THR A 679 35.65 -12.35 47.74
CA THR A 679 36.49 -12.69 48.87
C THR A 679 35.75 -12.44 50.17
N GLY A 680 36.08 -13.14 51.21
CA GLY A 680 35.57 -12.97 52.54
C GLY A 680 36.40 -13.67 53.60
N TYR A 681 36.08 -13.41 54.84
CA TYR A 681 36.75 -14.00 55.99
C TYR A 681 35.72 -14.51 56.98
N THR A 682 35.81 -15.78 57.38
CA THR A 682 34.88 -16.41 58.30
C THR A 682 35.46 -16.42 59.72
N PHE A 683 34.77 -15.74 60.64
CA PHE A 683 35.11 -15.71 62.04
C PHE A 683 34.16 -16.55 62.88
N LYS A 684 34.66 -17.45 63.70
CA LYS A 684 33.86 -18.06 64.78
C LYS A 684 33.77 -17.07 65.94
N VAL A 685 32.55 -16.67 66.28
CA VAL A 685 32.30 -15.59 67.28
C VAL A 685 31.95 -16.19 68.64
N GLY A 686 31.35 -17.36 68.67
CA GLY A 686 30.96 -18.00 69.95
C GLY A 686 30.38 -19.41 69.76
N GLU A 687 30.21 -20.10 70.87
CA GLU A 687 29.60 -21.41 70.93
C GLU A 687 28.72 -21.53 72.16
N PHE A 688 27.57 -22.17 72.07
CA PHE A 688 26.74 -22.50 73.21
C PHE A 688 26.03 -23.85 73.01
N SER A 689 25.84 -24.57 74.16
CA SER A 689 25.10 -25.82 74.13
C SER A 689 23.67 -25.69 74.53
N GLY A 690 22.76 -26.22 73.71
CA GLY A 690 21.32 -26.19 73.92
C GLY A 690 20.83 -27.24 74.86
N SER A 691 19.60 -27.16 75.44
CA SER A 691 19.03 -28.00 76.48
C SER A 691 18.81 -29.48 76.11
N LYS A 692 18.88 -29.82 74.77
CA LYS A 692 18.68 -31.15 74.20
C LYS A 692 19.93 -31.72 73.54
N GLY A 693 21.13 -31.30 73.99
CA GLY A 693 22.40 -31.80 73.49
C GLY A 693 22.75 -31.24 72.07
N THR A 694 22.21 -30.05 71.71
CA THR A 694 22.59 -29.39 70.52
C THR A 694 23.83 -28.50 70.75
N VAL A 695 24.72 -28.49 69.76
CA VAL A 695 25.90 -27.57 69.72
C VAL A 695 25.55 -26.51 68.72
N ASN A 696 25.72 -25.25 69.13
CA ASN A 696 25.39 -24.08 68.32
C ASN A 696 26.64 -23.18 68.24
N GLU A 697 27.12 -22.96 67.04
CA GLU A 697 28.29 -22.14 66.80
C GLU A 697 27.91 -20.93 65.97
N TRP A 698 28.27 -19.71 66.46
CA TRP A 698 28.02 -18.46 65.78
C TRP A 698 29.21 -18.08 64.93
N TYR A 699 28.90 -17.71 63.65
CA TYR A 699 29.89 -17.22 62.70
C TYR A 699 29.42 -15.88 62.13
N VAL A 700 30.41 -15.03 61.81
CA VAL A 700 30.25 -13.81 61.04
C VAL A 700 31.26 -13.81 59.91
N GLN A 701 30.79 -13.49 58.70
CA GLN A 701 31.59 -13.54 57.50
C GLN A 701 31.42 -12.21 56.73
N PRO A 702 32.32 -11.23 56.92
CA PRO A 702 32.41 -10.10 56.01
C PRO A 702 32.81 -10.57 54.64
N GLN A 703 32.23 -9.97 53.60
CA GLN A 703 32.39 -10.36 52.23
C GLN A 703 32.43 -9.18 51.29
N ALA A 704 33.17 -9.31 50.21
CA ALA A 704 33.28 -8.32 49.14
C ALA A 704 33.29 -9.07 47.79
N GLN A 705 32.51 -8.57 46.86
CA GLN A 705 32.42 -9.13 45.48
C GLN A 705 32.45 -7.99 44.46
N VAL A 706 33.14 -8.22 43.36
CA VAL A 706 33.12 -7.36 42.18
C VAL A 706 32.66 -8.19 41.00
N THR A 707 31.62 -7.76 40.33
CA THR A 707 31.09 -8.42 39.14
C THR A 707 31.13 -7.47 37.95
N TRP A 708 31.82 -7.92 36.89
CA TRP A 708 31.86 -7.20 35.61
C TRP A 708 30.89 -7.80 34.64
N MET A 709 30.08 -6.95 33.99
CA MET A 709 28.98 -7.31 33.13
C MET A 709 29.18 -6.68 31.73
N GLU A 710 29.45 -7.50 30.71
CA GLU A 710 29.76 -7.07 29.35
C GLU A 710 28.91 -7.82 28.31
N VAL A 711 27.61 -8.02 28.60
CA VAL A 711 26.68 -8.55 27.63
C VAL A 711 26.17 -7.40 26.77
N LYS A 712 26.35 -7.54 25.45
CA LYS A 712 25.93 -6.56 24.44
C LYS A 712 24.76 -7.09 23.65
N SER A 713 23.86 -6.20 23.31
CA SER A 713 22.76 -6.46 22.36
C SER A 713 23.19 -6.06 20.96
N ASP A 714 22.70 -6.78 19.96
CA ASP A 714 22.85 -6.40 18.55
C ASP A 714 22.20 -5.04 18.31
N ASP A 715 22.77 -4.23 17.42
CA ASP A 715 22.12 -3.02 16.95
C ASP A 715 20.77 -3.37 16.32
N HIS A 716 19.75 -2.66 16.75
CA HIS A 716 18.37 -2.93 16.34
C HIS A 716 17.69 -1.66 15.82
N ARG A 717 16.92 -1.83 14.75
CA ARG A 717 16.02 -0.81 14.24
C ARG A 717 14.61 -1.38 14.20
N GLU A 718 13.69 -0.73 14.88
CA GLU A 718 12.27 -1.11 14.90
C GLU A 718 11.64 -1.00 13.49
N ALA A 719 10.54 -1.71 13.28
CA ALA A 719 9.78 -1.67 12.03
C ALA A 719 9.30 -0.24 11.67
N ASN A 720 9.08 0.62 12.66
CA ASN A 720 8.73 2.04 12.49
C ASN A 720 9.94 2.95 12.18
N GLY A 721 11.15 2.39 12.08
CA GLY A 721 12.38 3.10 11.76
C GLY A 721 13.18 3.62 12.97
N THR A 722 12.69 3.54 14.21
CA THR A 722 13.39 3.99 15.41
C THR A 722 14.65 3.15 15.64
N ARG A 723 15.78 3.80 15.86
CA ARG A 723 17.06 3.16 16.18
C ARG A 723 17.15 2.90 17.69
N ILE A 724 17.49 1.68 18.05
CA ILE A 724 17.63 1.24 19.43
C ILE A 724 19.10 0.97 19.73
N GLU A 725 19.64 1.66 20.71
CA GLU A 725 21.00 1.48 21.23
C GLU A 725 20.94 1.19 22.73
N MET A 726 21.65 0.13 23.16
CA MET A 726 21.68 -0.27 24.56
C MET A 726 22.96 0.25 25.21
N ASN A 727 22.82 0.82 26.41
CA ASN A 727 23.94 1.35 27.19
C ASN A 727 23.94 0.75 28.59
N GLY A 728 25.14 0.69 29.21
CA GLY A 728 25.33 0.13 30.55
C GLY A 728 26.13 -1.15 30.56
N ASN A 729 26.47 -1.74 29.40
CA ASN A 729 27.46 -2.81 29.31
C ASN A 729 28.83 -2.32 29.80
N GLY A 730 29.64 -3.20 30.36
CA GLY A 730 30.86 -2.82 31.13
C GLY A 730 30.53 -2.28 32.53
N ASN A 731 29.29 -2.47 33.02
CA ASN A 731 28.93 -2.17 34.41
C ASN A 731 29.77 -3.04 35.37
N ILE A 732 30.32 -2.40 36.39
CA ILE A 732 30.96 -3.07 37.49
C ILE A 732 30.09 -2.91 38.73
N GLN A 733 29.59 -4.03 39.25
CA GLN A 733 28.85 -4.09 40.51
C GLN A 733 29.77 -4.50 41.62
N THR A 734 29.88 -3.66 42.63
CA THR A 734 30.58 -3.98 43.87
C THR A 734 29.54 -4.30 44.94
N ARG A 735 29.71 -5.43 45.63
CA ARG A 735 28.92 -5.85 46.78
C ARG A 735 29.82 -5.90 47.99
N LEU A 736 29.45 -5.17 49.02
CA LEU A 736 30.12 -5.20 50.34
C LEU A 736 29.07 -5.55 51.39
N GLY A 737 29.36 -6.54 52.22
CA GLY A 737 28.40 -6.96 53.21
C GLY A 737 28.94 -7.94 54.22
N ALA A 738 28.04 -8.44 55.03
CA ALA A 738 28.38 -9.42 56.06
C ALA A 738 27.23 -10.43 56.19
N ARG A 739 27.62 -11.70 56.36
CA ARG A 739 26.72 -12.80 56.65
C ARG A 739 26.94 -13.26 58.06
N ALA A 740 25.90 -13.37 58.89
CA ALA A 740 25.90 -14.00 60.18
C ALA A 740 25.11 -15.29 60.11
N TYR A 741 25.67 -16.39 60.57
CA TYR A 741 24.99 -17.64 60.56
C TYR A 741 25.28 -18.47 61.81
N LEU A 742 24.31 -19.34 62.11
CA LEU A 742 24.33 -20.24 63.21
C LEU A 742 24.53 -21.68 62.68
N LYS A 743 25.66 -22.30 62.95
CA LYS A 743 25.84 -23.70 62.70
C LYS A 743 25.29 -24.52 63.88
N SER A 744 24.27 -25.31 63.65
CA SER A 744 23.59 -26.10 64.70
C SER A 744 23.54 -27.58 64.32
N PHE A 745 24.00 -28.44 65.23
CA PHE A 745 23.92 -29.88 65.12
C PHE A 745 23.63 -30.52 66.46
N ASN A 746 22.99 -31.72 66.44
CA ASN A 746 22.83 -32.53 67.67
C ASN A 746 24.08 -33.33 67.93
N LYS A 747 24.49 -33.43 69.18
CA LYS A 747 25.63 -34.31 69.61
C LYS A 747 25.49 -35.74 69.13
N MET A 748 24.29 -36.26 69.01
CA MET A 748 23.99 -37.56 68.45
C MET A 748 24.31 -37.73 66.97
N ASP A 749 24.36 -36.63 66.27
CA ASP A 749 24.66 -36.51 64.83
C ASP A 749 26.07 -36.01 64.56
N GLU A 750 26.88 -35.79 65.60
CA GLU A 750 28.31 -35.40 65.44
C GLU A 750 29.04 -36.42 64.58
N GLY A 751 29.65 -35.92 63.52
CA GLY A 751 30.33 -36.81 62.56
C GLY A 751 29.43 -37.54 61.54
N LYS A 752 28.10 -37.38 61.60
CA LYS A 752 27.14 -37.96 60.64
C LYS A 752 26.75 -36.99 59.48
N GLY A 753 27.38 -35.77 59.44
CA GLY A 753 27.13 -34.83 58.38
C GLY A 753 25.72 -34.21 58.38
N ARG A 754 25.03 -34.14 59.51
CA ARG A 754 23.72 -33.47 59.66
C ARG A 754 23.90 -32.15 60.39
N GLU A 755 23.73 -31.04 59.64
CA GLU A 755 23.86 -29.68 60.20
C GLU A 755 22.81 -28.78 59.58
N PHE A 756 22.38 -27.77 60.34
CA PHE A 756 21.49 -26.70 59.86
C PHE A 756 22.15 -25.37 60.17
N GLN A 757 22.17 -24.49 59.16
CA GLN A 757 22.78 -23.17 59.21
C GLN A 757 21.77 -22.07 58.80
N PRO A 758 20.87 -21.63 59.70
CA PRO A 758 20.12 -20.43 59.43
C PRO A 758 21.06 -19.22 59.36
N PHE A 759 20.79 -18.31 58.45
CA PHE A 759 21.60 -17.13 58.25
C PHE A 759 20.81 -15.88 57.97
N ILE A 760 21.44 -14.77 58.26
CA ILE A 760 21.04 -13.42 57.81
C ILE A 760 22.26 -12.79 57.15
N GLU A 761 21.97 -12.12 56.02
CA GLU A 761 23.00 -11.43 55.24
C GLU A 761 22.52 -10.00 54.94
N ALA A 762 23.39 -9.03 55.08
CA ALA A 762 23.14 -7.65 54.73
C ALA A 762 24.28 -7.16 53.82
N ASN A 763 23.90 -6.59 52.67
CA ASN A 763 24.83 -6.11 51.67
C ASN A 763 24.49 -4.68 51.21
N TRP A 764 25.52 -3.94 50.81
CA TRP A 764 25.45 -2.78 50.00
C TRP A 764 26.01 -3.12 48.61
N LEU A 765 25.19 -2.82 47.55
CA LEU A 765 25.57 -3.03 46.16
C LEU A 765 25.74 -1.67 45.48
N HIS A 766 26.83 -1.50 44.76
CA HIS A 766 27.06 -0.28 43.97
C HIS A 766 27.33 -0.64 42.50
N ASN A 767 26.58 -0.04 41.61
CA ASN A 767 26.76 -0.16 40.17
C ASN A 767 27.44 1.09 39.60
N THR A 768 28.52 0.93 38.83
CA THR A 768 29.22 2.03 38.18
C THR A 768 28.41 2.67 37.05
N ARG A 769 27.50 1.90 36.43
CA ARG A 769 26.65 2.33 35.33
C ARG A 769 25.20 1.91 35.58
N SER A 770 24.26 2.75 35.11
CA SER A 770 22.86 2.35 34.99
C SER A 770 22.62 1.75 33.62
N PHE A 771 21.78 0.73 33.56
CA PHE A 771 21.29 0.21 32.28
C PHE A 771 20.31 1.19 31.68
N SER A 772 20.46 1.48 30.39
CA SER A 772 19.59 2.39 29.66
C SER A 772 19.48 1.99 28.20
N THR A 773 18.39 2.45 27.57
CA THR A 773 18.15 2.34 26.15
C THR A 773 18.07 3.71 25.56
N LYS A 774 18.78 3.95 24.47
CA LYS A 774 18.67 5.16 23.65
C LYS A 774 17.78 4.84 22.46
N MET A 775 16.66 5.54 22.34
CA MET A 775 15.73 5.48 21.21
C MET A 775 15.95 6.74 20.36
N ASP A 776 16.64 6.58 19.24
CA ASP A 776 17.24 7.68 18.46
C ASP A 776 18.10 8.58 19.39
N ASP A 777 17.63 9.78 19.76
CA ASP A 777 18.41 10.72 20.59
C ASP A 777 17.99 10.77 22.05
N VAL A 778 16.98 9.98 22.46
CA VAL A 778 16.43 10.02 23.83
C VAL A 778 16.77 8.75 24.59
N SER A 779 17.33 8.92 25.80
CA SER A 779 17.69 7.81 26.69
C SER A 779 16.62 7.56 27.74
N VAL A 780 16.25 6.29 27.93
CA VAL A 780 15.39 5.80 29.01
C VAL A 780 16.26 4.93 29.92
N SER A 781 16.43 5.33 31.17
CA SER A 781 17.33 4.72 32.14
C SER A 781 16.57 3.99 33.24
N GLN A 782 17.15 2.89 33.74
CA GLN A 782 16.70 2.26 34.98
C GLN A 782 17.19 3.10 36.17
N GLU A 783 16.26 3.78 36.83
CA GLU A 783 16.60 4.59 37.99
C GLU A 783 16.59 3.77 39.31
N GLY A 784 17.32 4.24 40.29
CA GLY A 784 17.36 3.68 41.64
C GLY A 784 18.26 2.47 41.84
N ALA A 785 18.81 1.89 40.75
CA ALA A 785 19.62 0.69 40.84
C ALA A 785 21.13 0.93 41.11
N ARG A 786 21.55 2.18 41.22
CA ARG A 786 22.97 2.52 41.38
C ARG A 786 23.53 2.17 42.74
N ASN A 787 22.77 2.41 43.80
CA ASN A 787 23.12 2.03 45.19
C ASN A 787 21.93 1.26 45.76
N LEU A 788 22.18 0.00 46.14
CA LEU A 788 21.14 -0.89 46.64
C LEU A 788 21.49 -1.38 48.06
N GLY A 789 20.53 -1.37 48.96
CA GLY A 789 20.58 -2.12 50.19
C GLY A 789 19.93 -3.51 49.98
N GLU A 790 20.58 -4.58 50.39
CA GLU A 790 20.08 -5.96 50.29
C GLU A 790 20.04 -6.64 51.65
N ILE A 791 18.97 -7.33 51.96
CA ILE A 791 18.84 -8.20 53.11
C ILE A 791 18.39 -9.56 52.60
N LYS A 792 19.11 -10.61 53.04
CA LYS A 792 18.73 -11.99 52.75
C LYS A 792 18.56 -12.78 54.04
N LEU A 793 17.57 -13.65 54.08
CA LEU A 793 17.32 -14.61 55.14
C LEU A 793 17.25 -16.01 54.54
N GLY A 794 17.87 -16.99 55.15
CA GLY A 794 17.81 -18.33 54.61
C GLY A 794 18.31 -19.40 55.57
N VAL A 795 18.33 -20.60 55.05
CA VAL A 795 18.87 -21.78 55.75
C VAL A 795 19.64 -22.64 54.79
N GLU A 796 20.76 -23.13 55.24
CA GLU A 796 21.53 -24.21 54.61
C GLU A 796 21.45 -25.43 55.49
N GLY A 797 21.29 -26.64 54.92
CA GLY A 797 21.19 -27.88 55.64
C GLY A 797 21.99 -28.96 54.94
N GLN A 798 22.90 -29.60 55.67
CA GLN A 798 23.47 -30.86 55.27
C GLN A 798 22.54 -31.98 55.79
N ILE A 799 21.83 -32.66 54.89
CA ILE A 799 20.81 -33.66 55.22
C ILE A 799 21.45 -35.04 55.36
N THR A 800 22.41 -35.32 54.51
CA THR A 800 23.29 -36.49 54.57
C THR A 800 24.73 -36.03 54.27
N PRO A 801 25.74 -36.87 54.51
CA PRO A 801 27.12 -36.53 54.14
C PRO A 801 27.26 -36.08 52.67
N ASP A 802 26.41 -36.61 51.79
CA ASP A 802 26.49 -36.40 50.34
C ASP A 802 25.49 -35.37 49.82
N LEU A 803 24.47 -34.97 50.62
CA LEU A 803 23.39 -34.09 50.15
C LEU A 803 23.28 -32.83 50.98
N ASN A 804 23.51 -31.71 50.37
CA ASN A 804 23.23 -30.36 50.89
C ASN A 804 22.03 -29.72 50.20
N LEU A 805 21.16 -29.10 50.99
CA LEU A 805 20.05 -28.28 50.50
C LEU A 805 20.21 -26.87 51.09
N TRP A 806 19.86 -25.88 50.31
CA TRP A 806 19.76 -24.50 50.81
C TRP A 806 18.59 -23.76 50.20
N GLY A 807 18.09 -22.76 50.91
CA GLY A 807 17.08 -21.84 50.43
C GLY A 807 17.19 -20.52 51.11
N ASN A 808 16.87 -19.45 50.38
CA ASN A 808 16.82 -18.11 50.92
C ASN A 808 15.77 -17.24 50.23
N VAL A 809 15.39 -16.17 50.92
CA VAL A 809 14.62 -15.08 50.39
C VAL A 809 15.40 -13.79 50.60
N GLY A 810 15.37 -12.87 49.65
CA GLY A 810 16.09 -11.64 49.69
C GLY A 810 15.28 -10.49 49.12
N VAL A 811 15.54 -9.28 49.67
CA VAL A 811 14.93 -8.06 49.16
C VAL A 811 16.06 -7.04 48.95
N GLN A 812 16.03 -6.42 47.77
CA GLN A 812 16.87 -5.28 47.41
C GLN A 812 16.00 -4.02 47.35
N MET A 813 16.47 -2.95 47.85
CA MET A 813 15.83 -1.63 47.80
C MET A 813 16.85 -0.58 47.35
N GLY A 814 16.43 0.26 46.41
CA GLY A 814 17.20 1.40 45.92
C GLY A 814 16.42 2.70 45.99
N ASP A 815 16.99 3.74 45.38
CA ASP A 815 16.33 5.03 45.24
C ASP A 815 15.16 4.98 44.26
N ASN A 816 14.36 6.04 44.19
CA ASN A 816 13.29 6.24 43.18
C ASN A 816 12.29 5.06 43.04
N GLY A 817 12.07 4.32 44.16
CA GLY A 817 11.10 3.21 44.16
C GLY A 817 11.63 1.88 43.56
N TYR A 818 12.94 1.77 43.31
CA TYR A 818 13.53 0.51 42.92
C TYR A 818 13.38 -0.55 44.00
N ASN A 819 12.87 -1.70 43.66
CA ASN A 819 12.83 -2.88 44.51
C ASN A 819 12.97 -4.16 43.72
N ASN A 820 13.56 -5.17 44.38
CA ASN A 820 13.70 -6.51 43.83
C ASN A 820 13.55 -7.53 44.97
N SER A 821 12.64 -8.44 44.86
CA SER A 821 12.40 -9.55 45.81
C SER A 821 12.76 -10.86 45.12
N ALA A 822 13.56 -11.68 45.73
CA ALA A 822 14.03 -12.93 45.18
C ALA A 822 13.93 -14.08 46.17
N ALA A 823 13.72 -15.28 45.64
CA ALA A 823 13.80 -16.53 46.40
C ALA A 823 14.70 -17.50 45.62
N THR A 824 15.59 -18.19 46.34
CA THR A 824 16.53 -19.18 45.77
C THR A 824 16.40 -20.49 46.50
N LEU A 825 16.39 -21.57 45.76
CA LEU A 825 16.52 -22.94 46.26
C LEU A 825 17.68 -23.62 45.53
N GLY A 826 18.44 -24.42 46.26
CA GLY A 826 19.53 -25.13 45.68
C GLY A 826 19.79 -26.47 46.38
N LEU A 827 20.47 -27.31 45.66
CA LEU A 827 21.00 -28.60 46.17
C LEU A 827 22.41 -28.85 45.64
N LYS A 828 23.20 -29.54 46.43
CA LYS A 828 24.46 -30.10 46.02
C LYS A 828 24.55 -31.55 46.46
N TYR A 829 24.94 -32.37 45.52
CA TYR A 829 25.12 -33.82 45.75
C TYR A 829 26.56 -34.20 45.41
N HIS A 830 27.17 -34.98 46.31
CA HIS A 830 28.50 -35.53 46.16
C HIS A 830 28.39 -37.05 45.87
N PHE A 831 29.08 -37.48 44.82
CA PHE A 831 29.08 -38.91 44.41
C PHE A 831 30.24 -39.68 44.99
#